data_5a5a0708ba5619f3c2307a6d8aa8015e
#
_entry.id   5a5a0708ba5619f3c2307a6d8aa8015e
#
_cell.length_a   1.000
_cell.length_b   1.000
_cell.length_c   1.000
_cell.angle_alpha   90.00
_cell.angle_beta   90.00
_cell.angle_gamma   90.00
#
_symmetry.space_group_name_H-M   'P 1'
#
loop_
_entity.id
_entity.type
_entity.pdbx_description
1 polymer ?
#
loop_
_entity_poly.entity_id
_entity_poly.type
_entity_poly.pdbx_seq_one_letter_code
_entity_poly.pdbx_strand_id
1 'polypeptide(L)'
;MTNRLATESSPYLRQHRDNPVDWYPWGEDAFAAARRRDVPILLSVGYSACHWCHVMAHESFEDAETARIMNALFVNIKVDREERPDVDALYMDAVQALTGRGGWPMTVFLSPDGRPFFGGTYYPRPAFEQLLRAVDDAWRTRRADVDSNAEALVEILGRSALVEPDPSRATIDAVHGAVRTLLGNADHEWGGFGRAPKFPSTMNLEVLLRAWLDDQSRGVRTVITTTLDAMASGGMYDHLGGGFARYSVDDRWLVPHFEKMLYDQALLARTYLHAASALGNPAWLQVAEETIAYVLRDLSAPEGGFYSSEDADSEGVDGHHHEGCFYVFTPDEVRTAVPGPAGEALLEWYGIDNSGNFEGRTIPTRMAARGHFARTPEIEAARAALFEARTSRPRPGLDDKVLAEWNGMMLATLAEAAWICGRTDWLDRAEANGAFLLAHLRDPDGTWRRSWQRDASPPSRHLALAADLAQLTDGFTRLAEATGRAQWLDAAVETADALLDGCWDPNRGGLFTVPRGAEPLVARQKDLDDNAVPSANSTAAIALLRLGSLTGTHRYLERADDILGLLAPLMTTAPTAAGQALAAVHLRHVGTTEVVVTGDRPDLLAALRRRWLPTVVIAHGERTSSPLWTNREDGRAYVCRNTECLAPSSTPDDLVASLRTALGG
;
A
#
# COMPACT_ATOMS: atom_id res chain seq x y z
N MET A 1 -6.08 -15.16 32.93
CA MET A 1 -4.61 -14.94 33.04
C MET A 1 -4.16 -14.41 31.68
N THR A 2 -3.42 -13.32 31.67
CA THR A 2 -2.86 -12.77 30.44
C THR A 2 -1.80 -13.74 29.87
N ASN A 3 -1.81 -13.94 28.56
CA ASN A 3 -0.81 -14.75 27.86
C ASN A 3 0.42 -13.90 27.43
N ARG A 4 1.35 -14.49 26.69
CA ARG A 4 2.63 -13.82 26.30
C ARG A 4 2.43 -12.62 25.38
N LEU A 5 1.31 -12.49 24.70
CA LEU A 5 1.02 -11.37 23.80
C LEU A 5 0.80 -10.03 24.54
N ALA A 6 0.63 -10.07 25.86
CA ALA A 6 0.42 -8.85 26.66
C ALA A 6 1.60 -7.86 26.62
N THR A 7 2.82 -8.35 26.29
CA THR A 7 4.04 -7.55 26.23
C THR A 7 4.46 -7.17 24.80
N GLU A 8 3.65 -7.57 23.80
CA GLU A 8 3.94 -7.26 22.41
C GLU A 8 3.61 -5.80 22.05
N SER A 9 4.27 -5.27 21.01
CA SER A 9 4.04 -3.91 20.49
C SER A 9 2.76 -3.82 19.68
N SER A 10 2.49 -4.84 18.88
CA SER A 10 1.36 -4.88 17.96
C SER A 10 0.01 -4.71 18.70
N PRO A 11 -0.83 -3.73 18.32
CA PRO A 11 -2.20 -3.63 18.82
C PRO A 11 -2.99 -4.91 18.56
N TYR A 12 -2.83 -5.53 17.39
CA TYR A 12 -3.47 -6.79 17.05
C TYR A 12 -3.09 -7.94 17.99
N LEU A 13 -1.81 -8.10 18.30
CA LEU A 13 -1.39 -9.14 19.25
C LEU A 13 -1.94 -8.87 20.65
N ARG A 14 -1.92 -7.61 21.08
CA ARG A 14 -2.47 -7.22 22.40
C ARG A 14 -3.99 -7.42 22.52
N GLN A 15 -4.76 -7.36 21.42
CA GLN A 15 -6.19 -7.71 21.42
C GLN A 15 -6.42 -9.15 21.86
N HIS A 16 -5.47 -10.05 21.62
CA HIS A 16 -5.55 -11.48 22.00
C HIS A 16 -4.90 -11.84 23.33
N ARG A 17 -4.40 -10.87 24.10
CA ARG A 17 -3.64 -11.08 25.36
C ARG A 17 -4.46 -11.80 26.46
N ASP A 18 -5.76 -11.61 26.47
CA ASP A 18 -6.67 -12.15 27.48
C ASP A 18 -7.42 -13.41 27.02
N ASN A 19 -7.16 -13.89 25.79
CA ASN A 19 -7.71 -15.15 25.31
C ASN A 19 -7.28 -16.31 26.22
N PRO A 20 -8.15 -17.34 26.42
CA PRO A 20 -7.78 -18.57 27.12
C PRO A 20 -6.77 -19.44 26.35
N VAL A 21 -6.51 -19.14 25.08
CA VAL A 21 -5.47 -19.78 24.28
C VAL A 21 -4.09 -19.33 24.78
N ASP A 22 -3.16 -20.27 24.98
CA ASP A 22 -1.77 -20.01 25.34
C ASP A 22 -0.98 -19.59 24.10
N TRP A 23 -1.18 -18.35 23.69
CA TRP A 23 -0.55 -17.75 22.54
C TRP A 23 0.92 -17.44 22.76
N TYR A 24 1.74 -17.76 21.78
CA TYR A 24 3.11 -17.29 21.62
C TYR A 24 3.16 -16.24 20.49
N PRO A 25 4.00 -15.20 20.63
CA PRO A 25 4.45 -14.46 19.45
C PRO A 25 5.36 -15.35 18.60
N TRP A 26 5.58 -14.97 17.34
CA TRP A 26 6.57 -15.64 16.48
C TRP A 26 7.97 -15.51 17.06
N GLY A 27 8.67 -16.61 17.24
CA GLY A 27 10.03 -16.62 17.78
C GLY A 27 10.47 -17.99 18.28
N GLU A 28 11.75 -18.11 18.59
CA GLU A 28 12.42 -19.37 18.97
C GLU A 28 11.79 -20.07 20.19
N ASP A 29 11.22 -19.31 21.14
CA ASP A 29 10.55 -19.90 22.33
C ASP A 29 9.38 -20.78 21.95
N ALA A 30 8.61 -20.39 20.93
CA ALA A 30 7.48 -21.19 20.42
C ALA A 30 7.97 -22.46 19.73
N PHE A 31 8.97 -22.35 18.86
CA PHE A 31 9.58 -23.48 18.16
C PHE A 31 10.23 -24.46 19.13
N ALA A 32 10.96 -23.96 20.13
CA ALA A 32 11.54 -24.79 21.18
C ALA A 32 10.46 -25.50 22.01
N ALA A 33 9.35 -24.85 22.30
CA ALA A 33 8.22 -25.48 22.99
C ALA A 33 7.60 -26.61 22.16
N ALA A 34 7.41 -26.41 20.84
CA ALA A 34 6.89 -27.40 19.93
C ALA A 34 7.82 -28.62 19.82
N ARG A 35 9.13 -28.41 19.70
CA ARG A 35 10.13 -29.49 19.69
C ARG A 35 10.14 -30.29 20.99
N ARG A 36 10.09 -29.63 22.16
CA ARG A 36 10.07 -30.30 23.46
C ARG A 36 8.83 -31.16 23.67
N ARG A 37 7.66 -30.70 23.17
CA ARG A 37 6.40 -31.42 23.32
C ARG A 37 6.16 -32.44 22.20
N ASP A 38 6.93 -32.41 21.13
CA ASP A 38 6.71 -33.16 19.88
C ASP A 38 5.28 -33.00 19.35
N VAL A 39 4.81 -31.75 19.29
CA VAL A 39 3.48 -31.40 18.77
C VAL A 39 3.62 -30.39 17.62
N PRO A 40 2.65 -30.37 16.69
CA PRO A 40 2.66 -29.38 15.62
C PRO A 40 2.39 -27.97 16.16
N ILE A 41 2.78 -26.98 15.36
CA ILE A 41 2.45 -25.58 15.60
C ILE A 41 1.14 -25.25 14.89
N LEU A 42 0.24 -24.55 15.58
CA LEU A 42 -0.89 -23.86 14.98
C LEU A 42 -0.51 -22.38 14.83
N LEU A 43 -0.31 -21.94 13.58
CA LEU A 43 -0.03 -20.57 13.23
C LEU A 43 -1.32 -19.86 12.83
N SER A 44 -1.66 -18.77 13.52
CA SER A 44 -2.77 -17.89 13.17
C SER A 44 -2.24 -16.51 12.80
N VAL A 45 -2.52 -16.06 11.58
CA VAL A 45 -2.07 -14.77 11.05
C VAL A 45 -3.28 -13.90 10.73
N GLY A 46 -3.19 -12.62 11.06
CA GLY A 46 -4.22 -11.62 10.80
C GLY A 46 -3.68 -10.21 11.04
N TYR A 47 -4.57 -9.24 11.18
CA TYR A 47 -4.23 -7.84 11.45
C TYR A 47 -5.38 -7.14 12.18
N SER A 48 -5.14 -5.95 12.73
CA SER A 48 -6.02 -5.27 13.68
C SER A 48 -7.37 -4.90 13.06
N ALA A 49 -7.40 -4.39 11.83
CA ALA A 49 -8.60 -3.92 11.15
C ALA A 49 -9.44 -5.04 10.48
N CYS A 50 -9.07 -6.30 10.68
CA CYS A 50 -9.64 -7.44 9.97
C CYS A 50 -10.94 -7.96 10.61
N HIS A 51 -12.11 -7.64 10.05
CA HIS A 51 -13.43 -8.09 10.53
C HIS A 51 -13.50 -9.62 10.78
N TRP A 52 -13.14 -10.45 9.80
CA TRP A 52 -13.18 -11.91 9.96
C TRP A 52 -12.20 -12.46 10.99
N CYS A 53 -11.13 -11.71 11.30
CA CYS A 53 -10.22 -12.06 12.39
C CYS A 53 -10.89 -11.84 13.75
N HIS A 54 -11.70 -10.78 13.91
CA HIS A 54 -12.53 -10.53 15.09
C HIS A 54 -13.59 -11.61 15.23
N VAL A 55 -14.30 -11.96 14.16
CA VAL A 55 -15.29 -13.05 14.17
C VAL A 55 -14.66 -14.36 14.65
N MET A 56 -13.50 -14.76 14.11
CA MET A 56 -12.82 -15.99 14.54
C MET A 56 -12.33 -15.90 16.00
N ALA A 57 -11.92 -14.74 16.47
CA ALA A 57 -11.52 -14.54 17.85
C ALA A 57 -12.68 -14.77 18.81
N HIS A 58 -13.83 -14.15 18.56
CA HIS A 58 -15.03 -14.30 19.41
C HIS A 58 -15.61 -15.71 19.36
N GLU A 59 -15.68 -16.32 18.17
CA GLU A 59 -16.24 -17.65 18.03
C GLU A 59 -15.35 -18.76 18.60
N SER A 60 -14.01 -18.65 18.43
CA SER A 60 -13.10 -19.79 18.65
C SER A 60 -12.03 -19.49 19.71
N PHE A 61 -11.37 -18.34 19.68
CA PHE A 61 -10.21 -18.10 20.54
C PHE A 61 -10.58 -17.65 21.96
N GLU A 62 -11.80 -17.13 22.16
CA GLU A 62 -12.36 -16.77 23.45
C GLU A 62 -13.14 -17.93 24.09
N ASP A 63 -13.46 -18.98 23.31
CA ASP A 63 -14.15 -20.17 23.84
C ASP A 63 -13.18 -21.06 24.62
N ALA A 64 -13.52 -21.34 25.88
CA ALA A 64 -12.66 -22.09 26.79
C ALA A 64 -12.42 -23.54 26.38
N GLU A 65 -13.41 -24.19 25.74
CA GLU A 65 -13.27 -25.59 25.30
C GLU A 65 -12.40 -25.69 24.06
N THR A 66 -12.58 -24.79 23.09
CA THR A 66 -11.72 -24.69 21.91
C THR A 66 -10.27 -24.39 22.33
N ALA A 67 -10.08 -23.43 23.24
CA ALA A 67 -8.76 -23.11 23.78
C ALA A 67 -8.10 -24.31 24.49
N ARG A 68 -8.87 -25.09 25.23
CA ARG A 68 -8.37 -26.30 25.88
C ARG A 68 -7.85 -27.34 24.86
N ILE A 69 -8.57 -27.49 23.73
CA ILE A 69 -8.14 -28.37 22.63
C ILE A 69 -6.85 -27.83 22.00
N MET A 70 -6.82 -26.56 21.65
CA MET A 70 -5.67 -25.90 21.05
C MET A 70 -4.41 -26.04 21.93
N ASN A 71 -4.52 -25.71 23.22
CA ASN A 71 -3.41 -25.75 24.16
C ASN A 71 -2.88 -27.17 24.43
N ALA A 72 -3.77 -28.16 24.39
CA ALA A 72 -3.39 -29.57 24.60
C ALA A 72 -2.62 -30.14 23.39
N LEU A 73 -3.09 -29.83 22.17
CA LEU A 73 -2.64 -30.49 20.95
C LEU A 73 -1.55 -29.74 20.19
N PHE A 74 -1.41 -28.42 20.39
CA PHE A 74 -0.53 -27.56 19.61
C PHE A 74 0.33 -26.63 20.49
N VAL A 75 1.36 -26.05 19.89
CA VAL A 75 1.90 -24.76 20.27
C VAL A 75 1.26 -23.72 19.38
N ASN A 76 0.57 -22.73 19.98
CA ASN A 76 -0.22 -21.76 19.24
C ASN A 76 0.59 -20.47 19.05
N ILE A 77 0.86 -20.11 17.80
CA ILE A 77 1.55 -18.87 17.43
C ILE A 77 0.56 -17.89 16.82
N LYS A 78 0.60 -16.62 17.28
CA LYS A 78 -0.16 -15.52 16.71
C LYS A 78 0.79 -14.54 16.03
N VAL A 79 0.48 -14.13 14.80
CA VAL A 79 1.29 -13.20 14.01
C VAL A 79 0.44 -12.04 13.50
N ASP A 80 0.96 -10.83 13.67
CA ASP A 80 0.49 -9.66 12.96
C ASP A 80 1.17 -9.60 11.58
N ARG A 81 0.37 -9.74 10.51
CA ARG A 81 0.88 -9.72 9.14
C ARG A 81 1.55 -8.39 8.76
N GLU A 82 1.19 -7.32 9.44
CA GLU A 82 1.71 -5.99 9.13
C GLU A 82 3.08 -5.76 9.74
N GLU A 83 3.35 -6.35 10.92
CA GLU A 83 4.70 -6.36 11.50
C GLU A 83 5.61 -7.44 10.89
N ARG A 84 5.03 -8.61 10.49
CA ARG A 84 5.78 -9.75 9.92
C ARG A 84 5.20 -10.18 8.57
N PRO A 85 5.22 -9.29 7.55
CA PRO A 85 4.73 -9.64 6.21
C PRO A 85 5.59 -10.71 5.51
N ASP A 86 6.82 -10.92 5.96
CA ASP A 86 7.69 -12.02 5.52
C ASP A 86 7.12 -13.39 5.92
N VAL A 87 6.61 -13.50 7.16
CA VAL A 87 5.92 -14.70 7.64
C VAL A 87 4.56 -14.85 6.95
N ASP A 88 3.80 -13.75 6.86
CA ASP A 88 2.48 -13.75 6.20
C ASP A 88 2.58 -14.22 4.74
N ALA A 89 3.44 -13.61 3.93
CA ALA A 89 3.60 -13.95 2.52
C ALA A 89 4.02 -15.42 2.33
N LEU A 90 5.01 -15.87 3.10
CA LEU A 90 5.49 -17.24 3.00
C LEU A 90 4.38 -18.28 3.22
N TYR A 91 3.60 -18.11 4.29
CA TYR A 91 2.54 -19.08 4.60
C TYR A 91 1.24 -18.84 3.83
N MET A 92 1.02 -17.62 3.31
CA MET A 92 -0.07 -17.35 2.36
C MET A 92 0.16 -18.10 1.04
N ASP A 93 1.39 -18.13 0.54
CA ASP A 93 1.74 -18.94 -0.64
C ASP A 93 1.49 -20.44 -0.40
N ALA A 94 1.78 -20.94 0.80
CA ALA A 94 1.46 -22.32 1.17
C ALA A 94 -0.06 -22.57 1.18
N VAL A 95 -0.86 -21.66 1.76
CA VAL A 95 -2.32 -21.75 1.77
C VAL A 95 -2.90 -21.70 0.37
N GLN A 96 -2.41 -20.79 -0.47
CA GLN A 96 -2.83 -20.69 -1.88
C GLN A 96 -2.48 -21.94 -2.68
N ALA A 97 -1.29 -22.51 -2.47
CA ALA A 97 -0.88 -23.78 -3.10
C ALA A 97 -1.79 -24.95 -2.68
N LEU A 98 -2.26 -24.97 -1.43
CA LEU A 98 -3.13 -26.02 -0.89
C LEU A 98 -4.60 -25.88 -1.30
N THR A 99 -5.11 -24.63 -1.34
CA THR A 99 -6.56 -24.36 -1.42
C THR A 99 -7.00 -23.64 -2.70
N GLY A 100 -6.05 -23.13 -3.48
CA GLY A 100 -6.31 -22.28 -4.65
C GLY A 100 -6.77 -20.86 -4.32
N ARG A 101 -6.81 -20.46 -3.04
CA ARG A 101 -7.23 -19.13 -2.58
C ARG A 101 -6.51 -18.76 -1.29
N GLY A 102 -6.41 -17.44 -1.04
CA GLY A 102 -5.86 -16.88 0.18
C GLY A 102 -6.82 -15.93 0.88
N GLY A 103 -6.43 -15.40 2.03
CA GLY A 103 -7.19 -14.41 2.81
C GLY A 103 -6.92 -14.53 4.32
N TRP A 104 -7.43 -13.59 5.05
CA TRP A 104 -7.33 -13.54 6.52
C TRP A 104 -8.73 -13.66 7.17
N PRO A 105 -8.79 -14.26 8.39
CA PRO A 105 -7.68 -14.86 9.14
C PRO A 105 -7.06 -16.03 8.40
N MET A 106 -5.74 -16.19 8.49
CA MET A 106 -5.02 -17.34 7.94
C MET A 106 -4.68 -18.31 9.07
N THR A 107 -4.95 -19.60 8.84
CA THR A 107 -4.66 -20.69 9.78
C THR A 107 -3.75 -21.71 9.09
N VAL A 108 -2.55 -21.95 9.64
CA VAL A 108 -1.59 -22.90 9.06
C VAL A 108 -1.06 -23.83 10.14
N PHE A 109 -0.90 -25.10 9.80
CA PHE A 109 -0.29 -26.10 10.68
C PHE A 109 1.14 -26.38 10.21
N LEU A 110 2.09 -26.20 11.14
CA LEU A 110 3.51 -26.34 10.88
C LEU A 110 4.12 -27.48 11.69
N SER A 111 5.14 -28.09 11.16
CA SER A 111 6.06 -28.94 11.95
C SER A 111 6.85 -28.08 12.96
N PRO A 112 7.49 -28.66 13.98
CA PRO A 112 8.30 -27.93 14.98
C PRO A 112 9.51 -27.20 14.41
N ASP A 113 9.86 -27.40 13.16
CA ASP A 113 10.89 -26.70 12.40
C ASP A 113 10.32 -25.67 11.39
N GLY A 114 9.00 -25.39 11.47
CA GLY A 114 8.34 -24.33 10.70
C GLY A 114 7.85 -24.73 9.31
N ARG A 115 7.97 -25.99 8.89
CA ARG A 115 7.51 -26.44 7.57
C ARG A 115 5.98 -26.59 7.55
N PRO A 116 5.24 -25.89 6.65
CA PRO A 116 3.80 -26.02 6.55
C PRO A 116 3.41 -27.37 5.95
N PHE A 117 2.33 -27.97 6.46
CA PHE A 117 1.80 -29.22 5.91
C PHE A 117 0.29 -29.21 5.67
N PHE A 118 -0.44 -28.26 6.27
CA PHE A 118 -1.85 -28.02 6.05
C PHE A 118 -2.21 -26.57 6.38
N GLY A 119 -3.29 -26.01 5.77
CA GLY A 119 -3.73 -24.67 6.06
C GLY A 119 -5.02 -24.29 5.34
N GLY A 120 -5.52 -23.11 5.69
CA GLY A 120 -6.69 -22.48 5.12
C GLY A 120 -6.91 -21.10 5.71
N THR A 121 -8.10 -20.57 5.49
CA THR A 121 -8.48 -19.24 6.00
C THR A 121 -9.39 -19.38 7.23
N TYR A 122 -10.53 -18.73 7.24
CA TYR A 122 -11.51 -18.83 8.31
C TYR A 122 -12.19 -20.20 8.38
N TYR A 123 -12.39 -20.69 9.60
CA TYR A 123 -13.17 -21.89 9.92
C TYR A 123 -14.20 -21.56 11.01
N PRO A 124 -15.52 -21.82 10.81
CA PRO A 124 -16.50 -21.77 11.89
C PRO A 124 -16.12 -22.72 13.03
N ARG A 125 -16.40 -22.34 14.29
CA ARG A 125 -15.95 -23.08 15.48
C ARG A 125 -16.12 -24.60 15.42
N PRO A 126 -17.29 -25.19 15.06
CA PRO A 126 -17.44 -26.65 15.02
C PRO A 126 -16.52 -27.35 14.02
N ALA A 127 -16.31 -26.71 12.85
CA ALA A 127 -15.39 -27.20 11.82
C ALA A 127 -13.94 -27.04 12.26
N PHE A 128 -13.62 -25.95 12.97
CA PHE A 128 -12.30 -25.70 13.52
C PHE A 128 -11.91 -26.76 14.55
N GLU A 129 -12.77 -27.08 15.53
CA GLU A 129 -12.51 -28.12 16.52
C GLU A 129 -12.32 -29.50 15.87
N GLN A 130 -13.13 -29.85 14.87
CA GLN A 130 -12.95 -31.07 14.11
C GLN A 130 -11.62 -31.14 13.38
N LEU A 131 -11.21 -30.00 12.77
CA LEU A 131 -9.94 -29.88 12.09
C LEU A 131 -8.76 -30.05 13.06
N LEU A 132 -8.80 -29.42 14.24
CA LEU A 132 -7.75 -29.56 15.26
C LEU A 132 -7.50 -31.02 15.64
N ARG A 133 -8.58 -31.79 15.87
CA ARG A 133 -8.47 -33.20 16.20
C ARG A 133 -7.97 -34.06 15.04
N ALA A 134 -8.38 -33.73 13.80
CA ALA A 134 -7.95 -34.46 12.60
C ALA A 134 -6.46 -34.23 12.30
N VAL A 135 -5.95 -33.00 12.54
CA VAL A 135 -4.53 -32.68 12.39
C VAL A 135 -3.68 -33.38 13.45
N ASP A 136 -4.12 -33.40 14.72
CA ASP A 136 -3.41 -34.14 15.77
C ASP A 136 -3.37 -35.66 15.47
N ASP A 137 -4.49 -36.24 15.02
CA ASP A 137 -4.51 -37.63 14.59
C ASP A 137 -3.53 -37.92 13.45
N ALA A 138 -3.53 -37.07 12.41
CA ALA A 138 -2.58 -37.20 11.30
C ALA A 138 -1.13 -37.09 11.77
N TRP A 139 -0.82 -36.11 12.65
CA TRP A 139 0.50 -35.92 13.23
C TRP A 139 1.01 -37.16 13.96
N ARG A 140 0.14 -37.84 14.71
CA ARG A 140 0.47 -39.05 15.50
C ARG A 140 0.51 -40.33 14.69
N THR A 141 -0.39 -40.48 13.72
CA THR A 141 -0.61 -41.77 13.04
C THR A 141 -0.12 -41.82 11.61
N ARG A 142 0.07 -40.63 10.94
CA ARG A 142 0.46 -40.52 9.53
C ARG A 142 1.63 -39.58 9.35
N ARG A 143 2.64 -39.66 10.22
CA ARG A 143 3.78 -38.74 10.26
C ARG A 143 4.52 -38.68 8.92
N ALA A 144 4.73 -39.80 8.23
CA ALA A 144 5.42 -39.84 6.96
C ALA A 144 4.66 -39.05 5.86
N ASP A 145 3.33 -39.10 5.87
CA ASP A 145 2.52 -38.33 4.91
C ASP A 145 2.62 -36.83 5.21
N VAL A 146 2.59 -36.46 6.50
CA VAL A 146 2.76 -35.07 6.94
C VAL A 146 4.13 -34.51 6.51
N ASP A 147 5.21 -35.28 6.73
CA ASP A 147 6.56 -34.88 6.35
C ASP A 147 6.70 -34.74 4.83
N SER A 148 6.15 -35.67 4.04
CA SER A 148 6.16 -35.60 2.57
C SER A 148 5.42 -34.38 2.03
N ASN A 149 4.24 -34.05 2.60
CA ASN A 149 3.50 -32.85 2.21
C ASN A 149 4.27 -31.58 2.57
N ALA A 150 4.91 -31.54 3.73
CA ALA A 150 5.71 -30.40 4.16
C ALA A 150 6.92 -30.16 3.23
N GLU A 151 7.62 -31.23 2.81
CA GLU A 151 8.73 -31.14 1.85
C GLU A 151 8.27 -30.57 0.50
N ALA A 152 7.14 -31.08 -0.04
CA ALA A 152 6.60 -30.61 -1.30
C ALA A 152 6.20 -29.12 -1.26
N LEU A 153 5.61 -28.67 -0.14
CA LEU A 153 5.27 -27.26 0.03
C LEU A 153 6.52 -26.36 0.14
N VAL A 154 7.53 -26.77 0.90
CA VAL A 154 8.79 -25.98 1.00
C VAL A 154 9.46 -25.82 -0.36
N GLU A 155 9.42 -26.84 -1.22
CA GLU A 155 9.92 -26.72 -2.60
C GLU A 155 9.15 -25.66 -3.40
N ILE A 156 7.81 -25.62 -3.26
CA ILE A 156 6.98 -24.60 -3.91
C ILE A 156 7.34 -23.20 -3.42
N LEU A 157 7.47 -23.03 -2.10
CA LEU A 157 7.77 -21.75 -1.45
C LEU A 157 9.12 -21.16 -1.86
N GLY A 158 10.08 -21.98 -2.22
CA GLY A 158 11.39 -21.53 -2.70
C GLY A 158 11.43 -21.05 -4.15
N ARG A 159 10.34 -21.19 -4.94
CA ARG A 159 10.36 -20.96 -6.39
C ARG A 159 10.61 -19.52 -6.78
N SER A 160 10.11 -18.52 -6.02
CA SER A 160 10.34 -17.11 -6.34
C SER A 160 11.82 -16.73 -6.36
N ALA A 161 12.63 -17.35 -5.51
CA ALA A 161 14.08 -17.16 -5.49
C ALA A 161 14.81 -17.79 -6.68
N LEU A 162 14.16 -18.71 -7.42
CA LEU A 162 14.73 -19.46 -8.54
C LEU A 162 14.32 -18.92 -9.91
N VAL A 163 13.55 -17.83 -9.96
CA VAL A 163 13.17 -17.20 -11.23
C VAL A 163 14.42 -16.76 -11.98
N GLU A 164 14.53 -17.19 -13.24
CA GLU A 164 15.62 -16.81 -14.14
C GLU A 164 15.28 -15.48 -14.84
N PRO A 165 16.18 -14.50 -14.81
CA PRO A 165 15.95 -13.22 -15.49
C PRO A 165 15.96 -13.36 -17.02
N ASP A 166 15.09 -12.60 -17.68
CA ASP A 166 15.06 -12.50 -19.16
C ASP A 166 15.01 -11.03 -19.58
N PRO A 167 16.14 -10.31 -19.58
CA PRO A 167 16.18 -8.89 -19.93
C PRO A 167 15.65 -8.58 -21.33
N SER A 168 15.67 -9.55 -22.26
CA SER A 168 15.18 -9.36 -23.64
C SER A 168 13.68 -9.08 -23.72
N ARG A 169 12.91 -9.43 -22.68
CA ARG A 169 11.46 -9.22 -22.60
C ARG A 169 11.07 -7.96 -21.83
N ALA A 170 11.98 -7.32 -21.11
CA ALA A 170 11.72 -6.06 -20.39
C ALA A 170 11.71 -4.88 -21.38
N THR A 171 10.77 -4.87 -22.31
CA THR A 171 10.69 -3.91 -23.41
C THR A 171 9.35 -3.16 -23.40
N ILE A 172 9.26 -2.09 -24.17
CA ILE A 172 8.02 -1.33 -24.35
C ILE A 172 6.87 -2.20 -24.92
N ASP A 173 7.19 -3.28 -25.64
CA ASP A 173 6.18 -4.21 -26.14
C ASP A 173 5.45 -4.94 -25.00
N ALA A 174 6.11 -5.18 -23.87
CA ALA A 174 5.46 -5.69 -22.67
C ALA A 174 4.43 -4.67 -22.12
N VAL A 175 4.77 -3.39 -22.10
CA VAL A 175 3.83 -2.32 -21.72
C VAL A 175 2.64 -2.26 -22.67
N HIS A 176 2.87 -2.26 -23.97
CA HIS A 176 1.80 -2.29 -24.98
C HIS A 176 0.92 -3.55 -24.86
N GLY A 177 1.54 -4.70 -24.56
CA GLY A 177 0.83 -5.96 -24.28
C GLY A 177 -0.08 -5.84 -23.05
N ALA A 178 0.46 -5.29 -21.97
CA ALA A 178 -0.28 -5.04 -20.74
C ALA A 178 -1.46 -4.09 -20.95
N VAL A 179 -1.26 -2.99 -21.67
CA VAL A 179 -2.35 -2.04 -22.00
C VAL A 179 -3.47 -2.76 -22.76
N ARG A 180 -3.16 -3.58 -23.75
CA ARG A 180 -4.19 -4.37 -24.47
C ARG A 180 -4.94 -5.32 -23.53
N THR A 181 -4.23 -5.99 -22.64
CA THR A 181 -4.83 -6.90 -21.64
C THR A 181 -5.74 -6.15 -20.68
N LEU A 182 -5.29 -5.00 -20.16
CA LEU A 182 -6.07 -4.15 -19.26
C LEU A 182 -7.34 -3.63 -19.93
N LEU A 183 -7.26 -3.16 -21.19
CA LEU A 183 -8.43 -2.71 -21.95
C LEU A 183 -9.42 -3.85 -22.22
N GLY A 184 -8.92 -5.08 -22.46
CA GLY A 184 -9.75 -6.26 -22.67
C GLY A 184 -10.42 -6.79 -21.41
N ASN A 185 -9.84 -6.56 -20.22
CA ASN A 185 -10.33 -7.03 -18.93
C ASN A 185 -11.13 -5.95 -18.17
N ALA A 186 -11.19 -4.72 -18.70
CA ALA A 186 -11.89 -3.62 -18.06
C ALA A 186 -13.40 -3.85 -18.00
N ASP A 187 -13.98 -3.53 -16.85
CA ASP A 187 -15.44 -3.38 -16.73
C ASP A 187 -15.85 -2.03 -17.33
N HIS A 188 -16.53 -2.07 -18.49
CA HIS A 188 -16.92 -0.88 -19.21
C HIS A 188 -18.13 -0.15 -18.62
N GLU A 189 -18.86 -0.75 -17.70
CA GLU A 189 -20.03 -0.15 -17.04
C GLU A 189 -19.65 0.51 -15.71
N TRP A 190 -18.93 -0.24 -14.86
CA TRP A 190 -18.57 0.19 -13.51
C TRP A 190 -17.08 0.48 -13.33
N GLY A 191 -16.28 0.26 -14.35
CA GLY A 191 -14.83 0.45 -14.25
C GLY A 191 -14.12 -0.59 -13.39
N GLY A 192 -12.80 -0.44 -13.27
CA GLY A 192 -11.96 -1.42 -12.63
C GLY A 192 -11.71 -2.66 -13.49
N PHE A 193 -11.12 -3.67 -12.90
CA PHE A 193 -10.72 -4.90 -13.59
C PHE A 193 -11.28 -6.11 -12.85
N GLY A 194 -11.79 -7.09 -13.62
CA GLY A 194 -12.36 -8.30 -13.05
C GLY A 194 -13.78 -8.12 -12.50
N ARG A 195 -14.15 -8.99 -11.55
CA ARG A 195 -15.45 -9.04 -10.88
C ARG A 195 -15.29 -8.86 -9.37
N ALA A 196 -16.41 -8.91 -8.64
CA ALA A 196 -16.41 -8.85 -7.18
C ALA A 196 -15.57 -9.99 -6.54
N PRO A 197 -14.82 -9.71 -5.45
CA PRO A 197 -14.58 -8.37 -4.89
C PRO A 197 -13.67 -7.51 -5.80
N LYS A 198 -13.92 -6.19 -5.87
CA LYS A 198 -13.14 -5.26 -6.68
C LYS A 198 -12.13 -4.49 -5.84
N PHE A 199 -10.87 -4.53 -6.28
CA PHE A 199 -9.77 -3.76 -5.72
C PHE A 199 -9.42 -2.57 -6.62
N PRO A 200 -8.86 -1.46 -6.08
CA PRO A 200 -8.53 -0.24 -6.83
C PRO A 200 -7.58 -0.44 -8.01
N SER A 201 -6.65 -1.40 -7.91
CA SER A 201 -5.65 -1.72 -8.95
C SER A 201 -4.86 -0.48 -9.43
N THR A 202 -4.39 0.34 -8.49
CA THR A 202 -3.75 1.64 -8.75
C THR A 202 -2.54 1.52 -9.67
N MET A 203 -1.69 0.48 -9.53
CA MET A 203 -0.54 0.25 -10.38
C MET A 203 -0.93 0.05 -11.85
N ASN A 204 -2.05 -0.63 -12.11
CA ASN A 204 -2.57 -0.81 -13.46
C ASN A 204 -3.12 0.50 -14.05
N LEU A 205 -3.76 1.34 -13.23
CA LEU A 205 -4.18 2.68 -13.64
C LEU A 205 -2.98 3.56 -13.97
N GLU A 206 -1.88 3.45 -13.23
CA GLU A 206 -0.62 4.15 -13.51
C GLU A 206 -0.01 3.77 -14.88
N VAL A 207 -0.11 2.49 -15.29
CA VAL A 207 0.28 2.05 -16.65
C VAL A 207 -0.61 2.70 -17.70
N LEU A 208 -1.92 2.71 -17.50
CA LEU A 208 -2.86 3.33 -18.43
C LEU A 208 -2.67 4.85 -18.52
N LEU A 209 -2.36 5.53 -17.41
CA LEU A 209 -2.06 6.97 -17.39
C LEU A 209 -0.81 7.29 -18.21
N ARG A 210 0.25 6.47 -18.14
CA ARG A 210 1.45 6.62 -18.98
C ARG A 210 1.14 6.39 -20.44
N ALA A 211 0.40 5.32 -20.76
CA ALA A 211 -0.04 5.05 -22.13
C ALA A 211 -0.92 6.19 -22.69
N TRP A 212 -1.74 6.84 -21.84
CA TRP A 212 -2.50 8.03 -22.22
C TRP A 212 -1.60 9.22 -22.59
N LEU A 213 -0.49 9.42 -21.86
CA LEU A 213 0.46 10.50 -22.19
C LEU A 213 1.15 10.27 -23.52
N ASP A 214 1.39 9.00 -23.91
CA ASP A 214 2.08 8.65 -25.14
C ASP A 214 1.20 8.85 -26.41
N ASP A 215 -0.04 8.34 -26.42
CA ASP A 215 -0.86 8.28 -27.65
C ASP A 215 -2.24 8.91 -27.54
N GLN A 216 -2.65 9.33 -26.34
CA GLN A 216 -3.97 9.92 -26.05
C GLN A 216 -5.16 9.06 -26.53
N SER A 217 -5.01 7.74 -26.48
CA SER A 217 -5.99 6.77 -26.93
C SER A 217 -7.35 6.95 -26.24
N ARG A 218 -8.43 7.08 -27.03
CA ARG A 218 -9.80 7.21 -26.51
C ARG A 218 -10.20 6.02 -25.64
N GLY A 219 -9.77 4.81 -25.99
CA GLY A 219 -10.06 3.60 -25.22
C GLY A 219 -9.43 3.65 -23.84
N VAL A 220 -8.14 4.02 -23.75
CA VAL A 220 -7.42 4.21 -22.49
C VAL A 220 -8.10 5.26 -21.63
N ARG A 221 -8.40 6.44 -22.20
CA ARG A 221 -9.12 7.50 -21.49
C ARG A 221 -10.45 7.02 -20.92
N THR A 222 -11.24 6.27 -21.70
CA THR A 222 -12.54 5.77 -21.27
C THR A 222 -12.40 4.86 -20.04
N VAL A 223 -11.48 3.90 -20.06
CA VAL A 223 -11.27 2.99 -18.93
C VAL A 223 -10.83 3.74 -17.68
N ILE A 224 -9.86 4.67 -17.80
CA ILE A 224 -9.43 5.51 -16.65
C ILE A 224 -10.62 6.29 -16.09
N THR A 225 -11.35 7.00 -16.95
CA THR A 225 -12.48 7.86 -16.52
C THR A 225 -13.58 7.05 -15.86
N THR A 226 -14.02 5.95 -16.49
CA THR A 226 -15.09 5.11 -15.95
C THR A 226 -14.69 4.53 -14.59
N THR A 227 -13.43 4.10 -14.43
CA THR A 227 -12.94 3.50 -13.18
C THR A 227 -12.88 4.52 -12.06
N LEU A 228 -12.23 5.67 -12.28
CA LEU A 228 -12.07 6.69 -11.25
C LEU A 228 -13.41 7.32 -10.86
N ASP A 229 -14.26 7.62 -11.84
CA ASP A 229 -15.58 8.19 -11.57
C ASP A 229 -16.48 7.22 -10.79
N ALA A 230 -16.49 5.93 -11.15
CA ALA A 230 -17.31 4.94 -10.48
C ALA A 230 -16.80 4.66 -9.05
N MET A 231 -15.51 4.49 -8.87
CA MET A 231 -14.89 4.21 -7.57
C MET A 231 -15.12 5.35 -6.58
N ALA A 232 -14.89 6.62 -6.99
CA ALA A 232 -15.15 7.78 -6.13
C ALA A 232 -16.65 8.14 -6.00
N SER A 233 -17.54 7.58 -6.82
CA SER A 233 -18.98 7.79 -6.68
C SER A 233 -19.66 6.71 -5.84
N GLY A 234 -19.01 5.55 -5.64
CA GLY A 234 -19.53 4.45 -4.83
C GLY A 234 -19.40 4.69 -3.33
N GLY A 235 -19.79 3.70 -2.54
CA GLY A 235 -19.65 3.73 -1.09
C GLY A 235 -18.24 3.41 -0.61
N MET A 236 -17.35 2.98 -1.51
CA MET A 236 -15.93 2.80 -1.20
C MET A 236 -15.23 4.11 -0.83
N TYR A 237 -15.68 5.24 -1.38
CA TYR A 237 -15.23 6.57 -1.01
C TYR A 237 -16.11 7.14 0.12
N ASP A 238 -15.51 7.61 1.20
CA ASP A 238 -16.24 8.28 2.29
C ASP A 238 -16.58 9.71 1.88
N HIS A 239 -17.80 9.91 1.40
CA HIS A 239 -18.29 11.20 0.90
C HIS A 239 -18.38 12.32 1.96
N LEU A 240 -18.32 11.98 3.24
CA LEU A 240 -18.36 12.95 4.34
C LEU A 240 -16.98 13.31 4.86
N GLY A 241 -16.16 12.30 5.18
CA GLY A 241 -14.87 12.48 5.82
C GLY A 241 -13.67 12.41 4.89
N GLY A 242 -13.87 11.98 3.64
CA GLY A 242 -12.79 11.67 2.72
C GLY A 242 -12.12 10.33 2.99
N GLY A 243 -11.22 9.94 2.09
CA GLY A 243 -10.54 8.67 2.14
C GLY A 243 -11.36 7.49 1.61
N PHE A 244 -10.67 6.40 1.33
CA PHE A 244 -11.24 5.20 0.73
C PHE A 244 -11.20 4.02 1.68
N ALA A 245 -12.25 3.21 1.66
CA ALA A 245 -12.21 1.84 2.15
C ALA A 245 -11.32 0.98 1.23
N ARG A 246 -10.89 -0.18 1.74
CA ARG A 246 -9.86 -1.00 1.09
C ARG A 246 -10.29 -1.61 -0.24
N TYR A 247 -11.50 -2.17 -0.33
CA TYR A 247 -12.06 -2.78 -1.55
C TYR A 247 -13.58 -2.83 -1.50
N SER A 248 -14.20 -3.06 -2.66
CA SER A 248 -15.64 -3.29 -2.74
C SER A 248 -15.96 -4.78 -2.74
N VAL A 249 -16.95 -5.20 -1.93
CA VAL A 249 -17.43 -6.59 -1.91
C VAL A 249 -18.32 -6.91 -3.10
N ASP A 250 -18.86 -5.87 -3.78
CA ASP A 250 -19.63 -5.99 -5.01
C ASP A 250 -18.86 -5.48 -6.25
N ASP A 251 -19.46 -5.62 -7.42
CA ASP A 251 -18.87 -5.23 -8.71
C ASP A 251 -19.13 -3.77 -9.11
N ARG A 252 -19.85 -2.98 -8.28
CA ARG A 252 -20.28 -1.61 -8.57
C ARG A 252 -19.63 -0.55 -7.71
N TRP A 253 -18.73 -0.92 -6.80
CA TRP A 253 -18.11 -0.04 -5.82
C TRP A 253 -19.06 0.48 -4.74
N LEU A 254 -20.24 -0.18 -4.55
CA LEU A 254 -21.29 0.30 -3.65
C LEU A 254 -21.00 -0.08 -2.21
N VAL A 255 -20.83 -1.38 -1.92
CA VAL A 255 -20.63 -1.87 -0.56
C VAL A 255 -19.16 -2.14 -0.35
N PRO A 256 -18.47 -1.32 0.46
CA PRO A 256 -17.07 -1.56 0.76
C PRO A 256 -16.90 -2.59 1.88
N HIS A 257 -15.70 -3.16 1.98
CA HIS A 257 -15.17 -3.61 3.26
C HIS A 257 -14.59 -2.38 3.95
N PHE A 258 -15.18 -1.96 5.08
CA PHE A 258 -15.07 -0.58 5.59
C PHE A 258 -13.72 -0.22 6.22
N GLU A 259 -12.76 -1.14 6.34
CA GLU A 259 -11.41 -0.81 6.80
C GLU A 259 -10.73 0.24 5.90
N LYS A 260 -10.02 1.20 6.51
CA LYS A 260 -9.26 2.24 5.80
C LYS A 260 -7.77 2.11 6.09
N MET A 261 -7.02 1.61 5.12
CA MET A 261 -5.58 1.38 5.24
C MET A 261 -4.79 2.58 4.73
N LEU A 262 -3.70 2.95 5.39
CA LEU A 262 -2.84 4.07 4.98
C LEU A 262 -2.30 3.90 3.55
N TYR A 263 -1.88 2.69 3.17
CA TYR A 263 -1.36 2.44 1.83
C TYR A 263 -2.40 2.67 0.72
N ASP A 264 -3.67 2.34 0.97
CA ASP A 264 -4.74 2.62 0.00
C ASP A 264 -4.95 4.13 -0.17
N GLN A 265 -4.92 4.89 0.93
CA GLN A 265 -5.00 6.34 0.87
C GLN A 265 -3.85 6.93 0.06
N ALA A 266 -2.62 6.49 0.34
CA ALA A 266 -1.43 6.97 -0.35
C ALA A 266 -1.50 6.69 -1.86
N LEU A 267 -1.77 5.43 -2.25
CA LEU A 267 -1.81 5.02 -3.64
C LEU A 267 -2.98 5.63 -4.41
N LEU A 268 -4.17 5.70 -3.80
CA LEU A 268 -5.35 6.28 -4.44
C LEU A 268 -5.24 7.79 -4.57
N ALA A 269 -4.84 8.52 -3.51
CA ALA A 269 -4.63 9.96 -3.61
C ALA A 269 -3.62 10.31 -4.72
N ARG A 270 -2.53 9.54 -4.83
CA ARG A 270 -1.50 9.70 -5.87
C ARG A 270 -2.07 9.44 -7.27
N THR A 271 -2.83 8.37 -7.45
CA THR A 271 -3.45 8.02 -8.74
C THR A 271 -4.49 9.05 -9.17
N TYR A 272 -5.35 9.53 -8.27
CA TYR A 272 -6.29 10.60 -8.55
C TYR A 272 -5.60 11.92 -8.90
N LEU A 273 -4.53 12.27 -8.20
CA LEU A 273 -3.69 13.45 -8.49
C LEU A 273 -3.07 13.38 -9.89
N HIS A 274 -2.46 12.23 -10.23
CA HIS A 274 -1.85 12.01 -11.53
C HIS A 274 -2.90 12.07 -12.65
N ALA A 275 -4.03 11.41 -12.47
CA ALA A 275 -5.13 11.42 -13.43
C ALA A 275 -5.74 12.82 -13.60
N ALA A 276 -5.93 13.56 -12.51
CA ALA A 276 -6.42 14.94 -12.53
C ALA A 276 -5.48 15.83 -13.36
N SER A 277 -4.18 15.70 -13.16
CA SER A 277 -3.16 16.45 -13.90
C SER A 277 -3.09 16.03 -15.38
N ALA A 278 -3.09 14.71 -15.66
CA ALA A 278 -2.93 14.18 -17.02
C ALA A 278 -4.15 14.43 -17.93
N LEU A 279 -5.36 14.33 -17.37
CA LEU A 279 -6.60 14.46 -18.13
C LEU A 279 -7.34 15.80 -17.91
N GLY A 280 -6.83 16.64 -17.01
CA GLY A 280 -7.40 17.97 -16.74
C GLY A 280 -8.76 17.92 -16.01
N ASN A 281 -8.98 16.96 -15.11
CA ASN A 281 -10.23 16.81 -14.38
C ASN A 281 -10.12 17.33 -12.92
N PRO A 282 -10.68 18.52 -12.61
CA PRO A 282 -10.58 19.10 -11.26
C PRO A 282 -11.38 18.32 -10.20
N ALA A 283 -12.38 17.53 -10.60
CA ALA A 283 -13.16 16.73 -9.67
C ALA A 283 -12.32 15.60 -9.05
N TRP A 284 -11.39 15.03 -9.80
CA TRP A 284 -10.44 14.03 -9.27
C TRP A 284 -9.39 14.67 -8.36
N LEU A 285 -8.99 15.92 -8.64
CA LEU A 285 -8.11 16.66 -7.73
C LEU A 285 -8.80 16.84 -6.36
N GLN A 286 -10.09 17.20 -6.34
CA GLN A 286 -10.87 17.29 -5.10
C GLN A 286 -10.87 15.97 -4.32
N VAL A 287 -11.05 14.81 -4.99
CA VAL A 287 -10.99 13.49 -4.34
C VAL A 287 -9.62 13.24 -3.73
N ALA A 288 -8.52 13.57 -4.44
CA ALA A 288 -7.16 13.44 -3.91
C ALA A 288 -6.94 14.34 -2.69
N GLU A 289 -7.38 15.61 -2.75
CA GLU A 289 -7.28 16.58 -1.65
C GLU A 289 -8.05 16.13 -0.40
N GLU A 290 -9.28 15.64 -0.57
CA GLU A 290 -10.11 15.12 0.53
C GLU A 290 -9.54 13.84 1.14
N THR A 291 -8.90 12.97 0.33
CA THR A 291 -8.20 11.78 0.80
C THR A 291 -6.95 12.14 1.62
N ILE A 292 -6.15 13.09 1.17
CA ILE A 292 -5.01 13.61 1.92
C ILE A 292 -5.49 14.28 3.22
N ALA A 293 -6.57 15.06 3.16
CA ALA A 293 -7.13 15.70 4.35
C ALA A 293 -7.60 14.68 5.39
N TYR A 294 -8.16 13.54 4.97
CA TYR A 294 -8.49 12.43 5.87
C TYR A 294 -7.23 11.90 6.58
N VAL A 295 -6.16 11.59 5.84
CA VAL A 295 -4.91 11.08 6.44
C VAL A 295 -4.33 12.07 7.44
N LEU A 296 -4.29 13.35 7.07
CA LEU A 296 -3.75 14.41 7.94
C LEU A 296 -4.59 14.66 9.19
N ARG A 297 -5.88 14.41 9.17
CA ARG A 297 -6.81 14.58 10.29
C ARG A 297 -6.88 13.34 11.18
N ASP A 298 -7.01 12.14 10.58
CA ASP A 298 -7.42 10.94 11.30
C ASP A 298 -6.28 9.92 11.50
N LEU A 299 -5.29 9.88 10.60
CA LEU A 299 -4.17 8.93 10.67
C LEU A 299 -2.83 9.57 11.05
N SER A 300 -2.79 10.81 11.56
CA SER A 300 -1.53 11.49 11.90
C SER A 300 -1.12 11.26 13.34
N ALA A 301 0.09 10.76 13.55
CA ALA A 301 0.75 10.73 14.84
C ALA A 301 1.31 12.12 15.21
N PRO A 302 1.22 12.56 16.47
CA PRO A 302 1.78 13.85 16.91
C PRO A 302 3.28 13.99 16.66
N GLU A 303 4.02 12.88 16.62
CA GLU A 303 5.47 12.84 16.37
C GLU A 303 5.82 13.03 14.88
N GLY A 304 4.86 12.98 13.97
CA GLY A 304 5.05 13.17 12.53
C GLY A 304 4.88 11.93 11.66
N GLY A 305 4.74 10.75 12.25
CA GLY A 305 4.37 9.51 11.53
C GLY A 305 2.90 9.49 11.12
N PHE A 306 2.54 8.50 10.28
CA PHE A 306 1.16 8.19 9.95
C PHE A 306 0.82 6.79 10.46
N TYR A 307 -0.31 6.67 11.14
CA TYR A 307 -0.86 5.42 11.66
C TYR A 307 -1.31 4.48 10.55
N SER A 308 -1.39 3.18 10.85
CA SER A 308 -1.59 2.14 9.85
C SER A 308 -3.01 2.10 9.29
N SER A 309 -4.04 2.12 10.14
CA SER A 309 -5.42 1.90 9.66
C SER A 309 -6.49 2.27 10.67
N GLU A 310 -7.72 2.43 10.17
CA GLU A 310 -8.97 2.34 10.96
C GLU A 310 -9.67 1.02 10.64
N ASP A 311 -10.28 0.41 11.67
CA ASP A 311 -11.01 -0.85 11.61
C ASP A 311 -12.26 -0.74 10.70
N ALA A 312 -12.72 -1.88 10.19
CA ALA A 312 -14.02 -1.98 9.52
C ALA A 312 -15.18 -1.83 10.52
N ASP A 313 -14.98 -2.28 11.75
CA ASP A 313 -15.99 -2.40 12.78
C ASP A 313 -15.96 -1.19 13.74
N SER A 314 -17.13 -0.81 14.23
CA SER A 314 -17.27 0.15 15.32
C SER A 314 -18.45 -0.21 16.22
N GLU A 315 -18.45 0.31 17.47
CA GLU A 315 -19.51 0.03 18.42
C GLU A 315 -20.83 0.66 17.98
N GLY A 316 -21.86 -0.18 17.85
CA GLY A 316 -23.22 0.23 17.54
C GLY A 316 -24.00 0.69 18.77
N VAL A 317 -25.22 1.18 18.56
CA VAL A 317 -26.13 1.62 19.65
C VAL A 317 -26.56 0.49 20.60
N ASP A 318 -26.39 -0.75 20.20
CA ASP A 318 -26.66 -1.96 20.97
C ASP A 318 -25.45 -2.42 21.83
N GLY A 319 -24.33 -1.69 21.75
CA GLY A 319 -23.09 -2.02 22.48
C GLY A 319 -22.29 -3.17 21.85
N HIS A 320 -22.68 -3.61 20.65
CA HIS A 320 -21.93 -4.59 19.87
C HIS A 320 -21.17 -3.93 18.71
N HIS A 321 -20.07 -4.54 18.28
CA HIS A 321 -19.33 -4.08 17.12
C HIS A 321 -19.99 -4.56 15.83
N HIS A 322 -20.19 -3.66 14.88
CA HIS A 322 -20.77 -3.93 13.57
C HIS A 322 -19.94 -3.27 12.47
N GLU A 323 -19.78 -3.99 11.36
CA GLU A 323 -19.10 -3.46 10.18
C GLU A 323 -19.86 -2.27 9.60
N GLY A 324 -19.17 -1.17 9.34
CA GLY A 324 -19.69 0.01 8.64
C GLY A 324 -20.66 0.89 9.42
N CYS A 325 -21.04 0.56 10.67
CA CYS A 325 -22.09 1.30 11.39
C CYS A 325 -21.74 2.78 11.64
N PHE A 326 -20.46 3.13 11.68
CA PHE A 326 -19.98 4.51 11.73
C PHE A 326 -20.32 5.31 10.48
N TYR A 327 -20.36 4.68 9.29
CA TYR A 327 -20.43 5.33 7.98
C TYR A 327 -21.83 5.43 7.40
N VAL A 328 -22.79 4.65 7.89
CA VAL A 328 -24.15 4.53 7.31
C VAL A 328 -25.17 5.42 8.02
N PHE A 329 -26.22 5.83 7.31
CA PHE A 329 -27.24 6.75 7.82
C PHE A 329 -28.66 6.27 7.48
N THR A 330 -29.61 6.66 8.33
CA THR A 330 -31.04 6.70 8.01
C THR A 330 -31.43 8.13 7.61
N PRO A 331 -32.52 8.31 6.85
CA PRO A 331 -33.02 9.66 6.53
C PRO A 331 -33.32 10.52 7.79
N ASP A 332 -33.81 9.90 8.87
CA ASP A 332 -34.16 10.62 10.09
C ASP A 332 -32.93 11.13 10.84
N GLU A 333 -31.83 10.38 10.81
CA GLU A 333 -30.54 10.86 11.36
C GLU A 333 -30.04 12.08 10.58
N VAL A 334 -30.14 12.06 9.24
CA VAL A 334 -29.75 13.21 8.42
C VAL A 334 -30.64 14.42 8.71
N ARG A 335 -31.97 14.25 8.80
CA ARG A 335 -32.91 15.33 9.15
C ARG A 335 -32.66 15.91 10.56
N THR A 336 -32.24 15.06 11.48
CA THR A 336 -31.89 15.49 12.85
C THR A 336 -30.59 16.30 12.86
N ALA A 337 -29.58 15.87 12.12
CA ALA A 337 -28.29 16.55 12.03
C ALA A 337 -28.35 17.83 11.18
N VAL A 338 -29.18 17.82 10.12
CA VAL A 338 -29.32 18.91 9.16
C VAL A 338 -30.81 19.18 8.94
N PRO A 339 -31.47 19.98 9.83
CA PRO A 339 -32.90 20.25 9.72
C PRO A 339 -33.30 21.08 8.50
N GLY A 340 -34.49 20.83 7.97
CA GLY A 340 -35.12 21.64 6.93
C GLY A 340 -34.65 21.33 5.50
N PRO A 341 -34.78 22.28 4.54
CA PRO A 341 -34.52 22.03 3.12
C PRO A 341 -33.10 21.57 2.79
N ALA A 342 -32.11 21.98 3.60
CA ALA A 342 -30.72 21.56 3.41
C ALA A 342 -30.52 20.06 3.66
N GLY A 343 -31.22 19.49 4.65
CA GLY A 343 -31.19 18.05 4.92
C GLY A 343 -31.85 17.25 3.77
N GLU A 344 -33.02 17.72 3.27
CA GLU A 344 -33.68 17.05 2.12
C GLU A 344 -32.80 17.11 0.85
N ALA A 345 -32.12 18.23 0.60
CA ALA A 345 -31.17 18.34 -0.52
C ALA A 345 -29.99 17.39 -0.34
N LEU A 346 -29.51 17.19 0.90
CA LEU A 346 -28.41 16.27 1.20
C LEU A 346 -28.82 14.80 1.02
N LEU A 347 -30.06 14.44 1.44
CA LEU A 347 -30.63 13.11 1.21
C LEU A 347 -30.66 12.78 -0.29
N GLU A 348 -31.18 13.69 -1.11
CA GLU A 348 -31.19 13.55 -2.57
C GLU A 348 -29.77 13.48 -3.13
N TRP A 349 -28.87 14.36 -2.66
CA TRP A 349 -27.50 14.43 -3.13
C TRP A 349 -26.73 13.12 -2.95
N TYR A 350 -26.88 12.45 -1.81
CA TYR A 350 -26.18 11.21 -1.49
C TYR A 350 -27.03 9.94 -1.66
N GLY A 351 -28.25 10.06 -2.14
CA GLY A 351 -29.14 8.91 -2.36
C GLY A 351 -29.54 8.21 -1.06
N ILE A 352 -29.71 8.96 0.03
CA ILE A 352 -30.08 8.40 1.33
C ILE A 352 -31.61 8.35 1.41
N ASP A 353 -32.17 7.14 1.42
CA ASP A 353 -33.63 6.92 1.46
C ASP A 353 -34.03 5.81 2.45
N ASN A 354 -35.34 5.56 2.56
CA ASN A 354 -35.89 4.56 3.48
C ASN A 354 -35.70 3.11 3.01
N SER A 355 -35.31 2.87 1.76
CA SER A 355 -35.05 1.52 1.27
C SER A 355 -33.70 0.97 1.77
N GLY A 356 -32.75 1.88 2.00
CA GLY A 356 -31.38 1.54 2.37
C GLY A 356 -30.64 0.79 1.26
N ASN A 357 -29.34 0.72 1.39
CA ASN A 357 -28.48 -0.07 0.50
C ASN A 357 -27.51 -0.99 1.26
N PHE A 358 -27.53 -0.93 2.60
CA PHE A 358 -26.71 -1.74 3.47
C PHE A 358 -27.41 -1.95 4.82
N GLU A 359 -27.81 -3.18 5.16
CA GLU A 359 -28.41 -3.59 6.46
C GLU A 359 -29.54 -2.67 6.97
N GLY A 360 -30.41 -2.22 6.06
CA GLY A 360 -31.55 -1.33 6.39
C GLY A 360 -31.18 0.14 6.59
N ARG A 361 -29.92 0.50 6.35
CA ARG A 361 -29.39 1.86 6.37
C ARG A 361 -28.78 2.21 5.00
N THR A 362 -28.29 3.41 4.83
CA THR A 362 -27.72 3.84 3.55
C THR A 362 -26.25 4.24 3.72
N ILE A 363 -25.38 3.65 2.90
CA ILE A 363 -24.05 4.17 2.60
C ILE A 363 -24.26 5.37 1.68
N PRO A 364 -23.79 6.59 2.04
CA PRO A 364 -23.86 7.76 1.15
C PRO A 364 -23.09 7.52 -0.15
N THR A 365 -23.69 7.83 -1.30
CA THR A 365 -23.04 7.64 -2.62
C THR A 365 -23.40 8.75 -3.60
N ARG A 366 -22.65 8.80 -4.72
CA ARG A 366 -22.94 9.62 -5.90
C ARG A 366 -23.22 8.76 -7.14
N MET A 367 -23.65 7.51 -6.98
CA MET A 367 -23.83 6.55 -8.08
C MET A 367 -24.84 7.02 -9.13
N ALA A 368 -25.89 7.76 -8.74
CA ALA A 368 -26.87 8.35 -9.67
C ALA A 368 -26.29 9.51 -10.51
N ALA A 369 -25.16 10.09 -10.09
CA ALA A 369 -24.50 11.21 -10.75
C ALA A 369 -22.98 11.01 -10.78
N ARG A 370 -22.54 9.87 -11.33
CA ARG A 370 -21.13 9.46 -11.37
C ARG A 370 -20.23 10.55 -11.98
N GLY A 371 -19.09 10.81 -11.33
CA GLY A 371 -18.12 11.81 -11.75
C GLY A 371 -18.49 13.27 -11.42
N HIS A 372 -19.68 13.51 -10.84
CA HIS A 372 -20.12 14.85 -10.45
C HIS A 372 -19.96 15.07 -8.94
N PHE A 373 -18.77 15.55 -8.55
CA PHE A 373 -18.39 15.75 -7.14
C PHE A 373 -18.46 17.21 -6.69
N ALA A 374 -18.53 18.18 -7.62
CA ALA A 374 -18.59 19.59 -7.29
C ALA A 374 -19.87 19.93 -6.51
N ARG A 375 -19.71 20.31 -5.24
CA ARG A 375 -20.79 20.65 -4.31
C ARG A 375 -21.09 22.15 -4.37
N THR A 376 -22.38 22.51 -4.29
CA THR A 376 -22.73 23.91 -4.02
C THR A 376 -22.37 24.29 -2.59
N PRO A 377 -22.23 25.60 -2.27
CA PRO A 377 -21.95 26.02 -0.88
C PRO A 377 -22.96 25.48 0.14
N GLU A 378 -24.24 25.33 -0.26
CA GLU A 378 -25.31 24.80 0.60
C GLU A 378 -25.11 23.30 0.87
N ILE A 379 -24.79 22.51 -0.16
CA ILE A 379 -24.49 21.07 0.00
C ILE A 379 -23.21 20.90 0.83
N GLU A 380 -22.18 21.72 0.61
CA GLU A 380 -20.94 21.64 1.39
C GLU A 380 -21.17 21.96 2.88
N ALA A 381 -21.98 22.98 3.18
CA ALA A 381 -22.33 23.31 4.56
C ALA A 381 -23.16 22.18 5.22
N ALA A 382 -24.12 21.60 4.49
CA ALA A 382 -24.91 20.46 4.97
C ALA A 382 -24.05 19.20 5.20
N ARG A 383 -23.11 18.91 4.28
CA ARG A 383 -22.12 17.82 4.42
C ARG A 383 -21.27 18.00 5.68
N ALA A 384 -20.76 19.21 5.90
CA ALA A 384 -19.95 19.53 7.08
C ALA A 384 -20.74 19.33 8.38
N ALA A 385 -22.01 19.74 8.42
CA ALA A 385 -22.87 19.53 9.59
C ALA A 385 -23.17 18.05 9.84
N LEU A 386 -23.40 17.25 8.78
CA LEU A 386 -23.61 15.81 8.91
C LEU A 386 -22.31 15.09 9.34
N PHE A 387 -21.16 15.52 8.82
CA PHE A 387 -19.84 15.02 9.24
C PHE A 387 -19.60 15.29 10.73
N GLU A 388 -19.87 16.51 11.20
CA GLU A 388 -19.73 16.86 12.62
C GLU A 388 -20.65 16.00 13.51
N ALA A 389 -21.90 15.80 13.09
CA ALA A 389 -22.82 14.91 13.80
C ALA A 389 -22.29 13.46 13.86
N ARG A 390 -21.64 12.96 12.79
CA ARG A 390 -21.01 11.64 12.76
C ARG A 390 -19.87 11.52 13.78
N THR A 391 -19.12 12.59 14.05
CA THR A 391 -17.98 12.54 15.00
C THR A 391 -18.41 12.21 16.43
N SER A 392 -19.70 12.34 16.76
CA SER A 392 -20.25 11.94 18.06
C SER A 392 -20.47 10.42 18.19
N ARG A 393 -20.40 9.66 17.10
CA ARG A 393 -20.51 8.20 17.12
C ARG A 393 -19.19 7.57 17.60
N PRO A 394 -19.24 6.38 18.24
CA PRO A 394 -18.02 5.60 18.48
C PRO A 394 -17.26 5.39 17.15
N ARG A 395 -15.98 5.80 17.14
CA ARG A 395 -15.14 5.64 15.95
C ARG A 395 -14.70 4.19 15.78
N PRO A 396 -14.41 3.78 14.54
CA PRO A 396 -13.65 2.56 14.29
C PRO A 396 -12.34 2.53 15.08
N GLY A 397 -11.90 1.34 15.48
CA GLY A 397 -10.62 1.15 16.16
C GLY A 397 -9.45 1.68 15.33
N LEU A 398 -8.56 2.44 15.95
CA LEU A 398 -7.35 2.95 15.31
C LEU A 398 -6.19 1.99 15.58
N ASP A 399 -5.57 1.48 14.53
CA ASP A 399 -4.27 0.81 14.64
C ASP A 399 -3.16 1.85 14.56
N ASP A 400 -2.67 2.26 15.71
CA ASP A 400 -1.75 3.38 15.90
C ASP A 400 -0.26 3.02 15.75
N LYS A 401 0.05 1.83 15.19
CA LYS A 401 1.43 1.54 14.79
C LYS A 401 1.81 2.31 13.52
N VAL A 402 3.09 2.62 13.39
CA VAL A 402 3.66 3.29 12.21
C VAL A 402 4.56 2.31 11.48
N LEU A 403 4.27 2.06 10.20
CA LEU A 403 5.03 1.15 9.35
C LEU A 403 5.90 1.92 8.36
N ALA A 404 7.17 1.54 8.21
CA ALA A 404 8.13 2.19 7.34
C ALA A 404 7.67 2.20 5.88
N GLU A 405 7.22 1.06 5.37
CA GLU A 405 6.72 0.88 4.00
C GLU A 405 5.56 1.83 3.69
N TRP A 406 4.52 1.84 4.52
CA TRP A 406 3.31 2.62 4.25
C TRP A 406 3.54 4.11 4.43
N ASN A 407 4.41 4.49 5.36
CA ASN A 407 4.86 5.88 5.51
C ASN A 407 5.73 6.34 4.35
N GLY A 408 6.59 5.47 3.78
CA GLY A 408 7.33 5.75 2.56
C GLY A 408 6.41 6.06 1.38
N MET A 409 5.31 5.28 1.20
CA MET A 409 4.29 5.55 0.18
C MET A 409 3.58 6.89 0.42
N MET A 410 3.18 7.17 1.66
CA MET A 410 2.49 8.42 1.98
C MET A 410 3.42 9.63 1.87
N LEU A 411 4.69 9.49 2.22
CA LEU A 411 5.72 10.51 2.02
C LEU A 411 5.87 10.89 0.55
N ALA A 412 5.97 9.89 -0.34
CA ALA A 412 6.04 10.10 -1.79
C ALA A 412 4.79 10.85 -2.29
N THR A 413 3.61 10.42 -1.85
CA THR A 413 2.33 11.02 -2.26
C THR A 413 2.21 12.47 -1.78
N LEU A 414 2.54 12.76 -0.52
CA LEU A 414 2.50 14.12 0.02
C LEU A 414 3.50 15.06 -0.66
N ALA A 415 4.72 14.59 -0.92
CA ALA A 415 5.74 15.38 -1.60
C ALA A 415 5.30 15.74 -3.03
N GLU A 416 4.77 14.78 -3.80
CA GLU A 416 4.25 15.04 -5.14
C GLU A 416 3.00 15.92 -5.12
N ALA A 417 2.07 15.67 -4.18
CA ALA A 417 0.86 16.48 -4.06
C ALA A 417 1.19 17.94 -3.66
N ALA A 418 2.10 18.13 -2.71
CA ALA A 418 2.58 19.45 -2.32
C ALA A 418 3.21 20.20 -3.52
N TRP A 419 3.99 19.48 -4.32
CA TRP A 419 4.61 20.04 -5.53
C TRP A 419 3.57 20.42 -6.58
N ILE A 420 2.70 19.49 -6.98
CA ILE A 420 1.71 19.68 -8.05
C ILE A 420 0.67 20.75 -7.66
N CYS A 421 0.18 20.73 -6.41
CA CYS A 421 -0.84 21.67 -5.93
C CYS A 421 -0.27 23.00 -5.42
N GLY A 422 1.07 23.10 -5.23
CA GLY A 422 1.72 24.28 -4.65
C GLY A 422 1.38 24.49 -3.17
N ARG A 423 1.11 23.41 -2.42
CA ARG A 423 0.69 23.42 -1.01
C ARG A 423 1.90 23.31 -0.07
N THR A 424 2.29 24.44 0.52
CA THR A 424 3.42 24.48 1.48
C THR A 424 3.11 23.75 2.79
N ASP A 425 1.87 23.80 3.26
CA ASP A 425 1.43 23.08 4.45
C ASP A 425 1.54 21.55 4.29
N TRP A 426 1.30 21.01 3.11
CA TRP A 426 1.54 19.59 2.82
C TRP A 426 3.03 19.26 2.72
N LEU A 427 3.82 20.19 2.19
CA LEU A 427 5.28 20.03 2.15
C LEU A 427 5.88 20.00 3.55
N ASP A 428 5.42 20.88 4.46
CA ASP A 428 5.83 20.89 5.86
C ASP A 428 5.48 19.55 6.55
N ARG A 429 4.31 18.98 6.25
CA ARG A 429 3.91 17.67 6.77
C ARG A 429 4.75 16.53 6.19
N ALA A 430 5.10 16.58 4.91
CA ALA A 430 6.01 15.61 4.28
C ALA A 430 7.41 15.67 4.93
N GLU A 431 7.95 16.87 5.16
CA GLU A 431 9.24 17.04 5.85
C GLU A 431 9.19 16.54 7.30
N ALA A 432 8.10 16.80 8.02
CA ALA A 432 7.90 16.27 9.37
C ALA A 432 7.86 14.73 9.39
N ASN A 433 7.21 14.12 8.38
CA ASN A 433 7.17 12.67 8.24
C ASN A 433 8.55 12.10 7.88
N GLY A 434 9.27 12.71 6.95
CA GLY A 434 10.65 12.32 6.63
C GLY A 434 11.58 12.40 7.84
N ALA A 435 11.47 13.47 8.63
CA ALA A 435 12.24 13.64 9.87
C ALA A 435 11.88 12.58 10.93
N PHE A 436 10.59 12.27 11.07
CA PHE A 436 10.11 11.20 11.95
C PHE A 436 10.72 9.83 11.57
N LEU A 437 10.70 9.48 10.29
CA LEU A 437 11.24 8.22 9.80
C LEU A 437 12.73 8.06 10.13
N LEU A 438 13.52 9.11 9.91
CA LEU A 438 14.95 9.12 10.25
C LEU A 438 15.21 9.05 11.76
N ALA A 439 14.36 9.70 12.57
CA ALA A 439 14.57 9.78 14.01
C ALA A 439 14.08 8.53 14.77
N HIS A 440 13.04 7.85 14.27
CA HIS A 440 12.35 6.80 15.01
C HIS A 440 12.43 5.41 14.39
N LEU A 441 12.64 5.30 13.06
CA LEU A 441 12.73 4.02 12.36
C LEU A 441 14.14 3.70 11.85
N ARG A 442 15.12 4.55 12.14
CA ARG A 442 16.51 4.32 11.82
C ARG A 442 17.36 4.36 13.08
N ASP A 443 18.03 3.27 13.38
CA ASP A 443 18.95 3.19 14.51
C ASP A 443 20.22 4.03 14.27
N PRO A 444 20.96 4.41 15.32
CA PRO A 444 22.21 5.19 15.17
C PRO A 444 23.30 4.50 14.33
N ASP A 445 23.26 3.18 14.19
CA ASP A 445 24.18 2.41 13.35
C ASP A 445 23.74 2.36 11.87
N GLY A 446 22.62 3.00 11.52
CA GLY A 446 22.06 3.03 10.18
C GLY A 446 21.06 1.92 9.88
N THR A 447 20.83 1.00 10.81
CA THR A 447 19.85 -0.10 10.63
C THR A 447 18.43 0.44 10.62
N TRP A 448 17.67 0.09 9.59
CA TRP A 448 16.26 0.45 9.48
C TRP A 448 15.37 -0.55 10.20
N ARG A 449 14.32 -0.03 10.84
CA ARG A 449 13.24 -0.79 11.48
C ARG A 449 11.95 -0.70 10.68
N ARG A 450 11.16 -1.80 10.75
CA ARG A 450 9.88 -1.86 10.04
C ARG A 450 8.76 -1.12 10.75
N SER A 451 8.62 -1.31 12.07
CA SER A 451 7.49 -0.79 12.83
C SER A 451 7.94 0.07 14.01
N TRP A 452 7.11 1.06 14.33
CA TRP A 452 7.23 1.88 15.52
C TRP A 452 5.88 1.97 16.23
N GLN A 453 5.93 1.91 17.56
CA GLN A 453 4.78 2.05 18.44
C GLN A 453 5.18 2.89 19.64
N ARG A 454 4.43 3.99 19.89
CA ARG A 454 4.75 4.96 20.94
C ARG A 454 4.97 4.33 22.32
N ASP A 455 4.05 3.46 22.72
CA ASP A 455 4.00 2.88 24.06
C ASP A 455 4.78 1.56 24.19
N ALA A 456 5.50 1.15 23.17
CA ALA A 456 6.31 -0.07 23.19
C ALA A 456 7.71 0.19 23.76
N SER A 457 8.34 -0.86 24.29
CA SER A 457 9.72 -0.81 24.78
C SER A 457 10.52 -2.04 24.27
N PRO A 458 11.45 -1.86 23.32
CA PRO A 458 11.74 -0.61 22.58
C PRO A 458 10.58 -0.19 21.66
N PRO A 459 10.46 1.11 21.31
CA PRO A 459 9.37 1.60 20.47
C PRO A 459 9.48 1.11 19.02
N SER A 460 10.69 0.93 18.49
CA SER A 460 10.92 0.43 17.13
C SER A 460 11.28 -1.05 17.16
N ARG A 461 10.64 -1.83 16.29
CA ARG A 461 10.81 -3.28 16.23
C ARG A 461 10.96 -3.79 14.79
N HIS A 462 11.39 -5.02 14.68
CA HIS A 462 11.63 -5.77 13.45
C HIS A 462 12.63 -5.06 12.51
N LEU A 463 13.41 -5.84 11.80
CA LEU A 463 14.26 -5.31 10.74
C LEU A 463 13.36 -4.89 9.56
N ALA A 464 13.70 -3.76 8.95
CA ALA A 464 13.06 -3.34 7.72
C ALA A 464 13.31 -4.37 6.61
N LEU A 465 12.27 -4.65 5.84
CA LEU A 465 12.29 -5.54 4.70
C LEU A 465 12.62 -4.78 3.42
N ALA A 466 12.80 -5.51 2.32
CA ALA A 466 13.06 -4.89 1.01
C ALA A 466 11.95 -3.91 0.61
N ALA A 467 10.67 -4.21 0.91
CA ALA A 467 9.54 -3.33 0.63
C ALA A 467 9.63 -2.01 1.40
N ASP A 468 9.99 -2.07 2.70
CA ASP A 468 10.19 -0.87 3.50
C ASP A 468 11.24 0.05 2.88
N LEU A 469 12.42 -0.51 2.58
CA LEU A 469 13.55 0.25 2.05
C LEU A 469 13.28 0.77 0.62
N ALA A 470 12.57 0.02 -0.20
CA ALA A 470 12.20 0.45 -1.55
C ALA A 470 11.23 1.65 -1.52
N GLN A 471 10.21 1.60 -0.66
CA GLN A 471 9.24 2.69 -0.51
C GLN A 471 9.85 3.92 0.15
N LEU A 472 10.74 3.75 1.14
CA LEU A 472 11.49 4.85 1.73
C LEU A 472 12.42 5.50 0.70
N THR A 473 13.06 4.74 -0.18
CA THR A 473 13.90 5.27 -1.26
C THR A 473 13.07 6.14 -2.21
N ASP A 474 11.87 5.69 -2.66
CA ASP A 474 10.97 6.53 -3.48
C ASP A 474 10.52 7.78 -2.69
N GLY A 475 10.08 7.59 -1.44
CA GLY A 475 9.60 8.68 -0.58
C GLY A 475 10.62 9.79 -0.38
N PHE A 476 11.85 9.47 0.02
CA PHE A 476 12.92 10.45 0.20
C PHE A 476 13.37 11.07 -1.13
N THR A 477 13.38 10.31 -2.23
CA THR A 477 13.67 10.85 -3.57
C THR A 477 12.65 11.91 -3.97
N ARG A 478 11.34 11.64 -3.78
CA ARG A 478 10.27 12.61 -4.07
C ARG A 478 10.33 13.83 -3.16
N LEU A 479 10.67 13.61 -1.89
CA LEU A 479 10.84 14.73 -0.95
C LEU A 479 12.04 15.62 -1.33
N ALA A 480 13.13 15.03 -1.78
CA ALA A 480 14.29 15.77 -2.30
C ALA A 480 13.91 16.62 -3.53
N GLU A 481 13.17 16.02 -4.48
CA GLU A 481 12.66 16.73 -5.67
C GLU A 481 11.70 17.88 -5.32
N ALA A 482 10.84 17.69 -4.31
CA ALA A 482 9.86 18.70 -3.91
C ALA A 482 10.47 19.86 -3.11
N THR A 483 11.46 19.59 -2.26
CA THR A 483 12.06 20.58 -1.35
C THR A 483 13.32 21.24 -1.89
N GLY A 484 14.09 20.52 -2.74
CA GLY A 484 15.43 20.94 -3.16
C GLY A 484 16.48 20.91 -2.04
N ARG A 485 16.24 20.14 -0.95
CA ARG A 485 17.18 20.00 0.18
C ARG A 485 18.04 18.77 0.03
N ALA A 486 19.36 18.94 0.13
CA ALA A 486 20.34 17.87 -0.05
C ALA A 486 20.15 16.72 0.95
N GLN A 487 19.78 17.02 2.20
CA GLN A 487 19.57 15.99 3.24
C GLN A 487 18.60 14.88 2.84
N TRP A 488 17.57 15.20 2.05
CA TRP A 488 16.60 14.19 1.62
C TRP A 488 17.14 13.33 0.47
N LEU A 489 17.99 13.89 -0.38
CA LEU A 489 18.70 13.11 -1.39
C LEU A 489 19.72 12.17 -0.74
N ASP A 490 20.44 12.65 0.29
CA ASP A 490 21.38 11.83 1.06
C ASP A 490 20.63 10.68 1.76
N ALA A 491 19.47 10.96 2.37
CA ALA A 491 18.63 9.93 2.98
C ALA A 491 18.15 8.88 1.94
N ALA A 492 17.78 9.31 0.73
CA ALA A 492 17.41 8.39 -0.36
C ALA A 492 18.58 7.49 -0.78
N VAL A 493 19.80 8.07 -0.92
CA VAL A 493 21.02 7.34 -1.26
C VAL A 493 21.37 6.31 -0.19
N GLU A 494 21.41 6.72 1.08
CA GLU A 494 21.72 5.82 2.20
C GLU A 494 20.71 4.67 2.32
N THR A 495 19.43 4.95 2.08
CA THR A 495 18.37 3.93 2.10
C THR A 495 18.48 2.97 0.92
N ALA A 496 18.77 3.47 -0.30
CA ALA A 496 18.98 2.65 -1.48
C ALA A 496 20.22 1.75 -1.34
N ASP A 497 21.31 2.28 -0.75
CA ASP A 497 22.50 1.47 -0.48
C ASP A 497 22.21 0.39 0.57
N ALA A 498 21.48 0.70 1.65
CA ALA A 498 21.05 -0.28 2.64
C ALA A 498 20.17 -1.38 1.99
N LEU A 499 19.27 -1.03 1.09
CA LEU A 499 18.45 -1.97 0.33
C LEU A 499 19.31 -2.92 -0.50
N LEU A 500 20.22 -2.37 -1.30
CA LEU A 500 21.07 -3.15 -2.21
C LEU A 500 22.11 -3.99 -1.45
N ASP A 501 22.67 -3.47 -0.40
CA ASP A 501 23.69 -4.21 0.40
C ASP A 501 23.04 -5.30 1.26
N GLY A 502 21.80 -5.07 1.75
CA GLY A 502 21.08 -6.02 2.60
C GLY A 502 20.32 -7.10 1.83
N CYS A 503 19.60 -6.73 0.78
CA CYS A 503 18.60 -7.61 0.15
C CYS A 503 19.00 -8.15 -1.24
N TRP A 504 20.08 -7.65 -1.86
CA TRP A 504 20.44 -8.03 -3.23
C TRP A 504 20.79 -9.51 -3.39
N ASP A 505 20.25 -10.15 -4.45
CA ASP A 505 20.68 -11.48 -4.90
C ASP A 505 21.85 -11.36 -5.90
N PRO A 506 23.08 -11.75 -5.52
CA PRO A 506 24.24 -11.65 -6.41
C PRO A 506 24.23 -12.65 -7.58
N ASN A 507 23.38 -13.67 -7.52
CA ASN A 507 23.38 -14.77 -8.49
C ASN A 507 22.36 -14.54 -9.63
N ARG A 508 21.14 -14.11 -9.30
CA ARG A 508 20.03 -13.95 -10.25
C ARG A 508 19.51 -12.51 -10.35
N GLY A 509 20.11 -11.58 -9.59
CA GLY A 509 19.60 -10.21 -9.49
C GLY A 509 18.29 -10.12 -8.72
N GLY A 510 17.81 -8.90 -8.54
CA GLY A 510 16.63 -8.60 -7.74
C GLY A 510 16.86 -8.68 -6.24
N LEU A 511 15.81 -8.47 -5.49
CA LEU A 511 15.83 -8.32 -4.04
C LEU A 511 15.13 -9.49 -3.37
N PHE A 512 15.78 -10.09 -2.41
CA PHE A 512 15.10 -10.96 -1.44
C PHE A 512 14.22 -10.13 -0.50
N THR A 513 13.08 -10.67 -0.08
CA THR A 513 12.13 -10.02 0.83
C THR A 513 12.79 -9.61 2.15
N VAL A 514 13.65 -10.48 2.70
CA VAL A 514 14.33 -10.26 3.98
C VAL A 514 15.80 -9.92 3.77
N PRO A 515 16.38 -8.96 4.57
CA PRO A 515 17.80 -8.64 4.51
C PRO A 515 18.68 -9.78 5.03
N ARG A 516 19.96 -9.72 4.70
CA ARG A 516 20.97 -10.63 5.28
C ARG A 516 21.05 -10.44 6.79
N GLY A 517 21.10 -11.54 7.52
CA GLY A 517 21.14 -11.52 8.99
C GLY A 517 19.78 -11.44 9.67
N ALA A 518 18.68 -11.36 8.90
CA ALA A 518 17.35 -11.58 9.46
C ALA A 518 17.16 -13.04 9.91
N GLU A 519 16.14 -13.27 10.73
CA GLU A 519 15.74 -14.61 11.15
C GLU A 519 15.45 -15.50 9.93
N PRO A 520 16.07 -16.69 9.82
CA PRO A 520 15.84 -17.55 8.67
C PRO A 520 14.46 -18.18 8.75
N LEU A 521 13.68 -18.05 7.68
CA LEU A 521 12.47 -18.79 7.43
C LEU A 521 12.75 -20.07 6.63
N VAL A 522 11.75 -20.96 6.49
CA VAL A 522 11.90 -22.23 5.76
C VAL A 522 12.24 -22.09 4.29
N ALA A 523 11.95 -20.91 3.69
CA ALA A 523 12.39 -20.52 2.36
C ALA A 523 12.71 -19.03 2.34
N ARG A 524 13.69 -18.63 1.55
CA ARG A 524 14.01 -17.23 1.29
C ARG A 524 13.36 -16.80 -0.02
N GLN A 525 12.39 -15.90 0.05
CA GLN A 525 11.57 -15.50 -1.08
C GLN A 525 12.02 -14.17 -1.69
N LYS A 526 11.58 -13.91 -2.91
CA LYS A 526 11.56 -12.61 -3.56
C LYS A 526 10.11 -12.18 -3.74
N ASP A 527 9.81 -10.94 -3.36
CA ASP A 527 8.53 -10.29 -3.61
C ASP A 527 8.54 -9.72 -5.04
N LEU A 528 7.78 -10.35 -5.94
CA LEU A 528 7.80 -10.07 -7.37
C LEU A 528 6.47 -9.52 -7.89
N ASP A 529 5.35 -9.92 -7.28
CA ASP A 529 4.00 -9.65 -7.77
C ASP A 529 3.41 -8.41 -7.11
N ASP A 530 2.96 -7.45 -7.91
CA ASP A 530 2.14 -6.34 -7.41
C ASP A 530 0.77 -6.89 -6.97
N ASN A 531 0.36 -6.49 -5.76
CA ASN A 531 -0.88 -6.96 -5.14
C ASN A 531 -1.74 -5.76 -4.69
N ALA A 532 -2.15 -5.66 -3.42
CA ALA A 532 -2.75 -4.45 -2.87
C ALA A 532 -1.75 -3.27 -2.87
N VAL A 533 -0.48 -3.58 -2.69
CA VAL A 533 0.67 -2.67 -2.79
C VAL A 533 1.62 -3.14 -3.88
N PRO A 534 2.44 -2.25 -4.46
CA PRO A 534 3.46 -2.67 -5.42
C PRO A 534 4.55 -3.50 -4.73
N SER A 535 5.08 -4.51 -5.43
CA SER A 535 6.14 -5.37 -4.91
C SER A 535 7.42 -4.59 -4.60
N ALA A 536 8.23 -5.13 -3.68
CA ALA A 536 9.52 -4.56 -3.35
C ALA A 536 10.42 -4.39 -4.56
N ASN A 537 10.46 -5.41 -5.44
CA ASN A 537 11.26 -5.38 -6.67
C ASN A 537 10.72 -4.35 -7.67
N SER A 538 9.42 -4.29 -7.89
CA SER A 538 8.80 -3.30 -8.79
C SER A 538 9.06 -1.86 -8.34
N THR A 539 8.89 -1.60 -7.04
CA THR A 539 9.15 -0.27 -6.45
C THR A 539 10.62 0.11 -6.53
N ALA A 540 11.51 -0.83 -6.18
CA ALA A 540 12.95 -0.58 -6.25
C ALA A 540 13.39 -0.24 -7.67
N ALA A 541 12.87 -0.90 -8.71
CA ALA A 541 13.22 -0.61 -10.09
C ALA A 541 12.96 0.86 -10.44
N ILE A 542 11.75 1.38 -10.17
CA ILE A 542 11.40 2.77 -10.50
C ILE A 542 12.13 3.79 -9.62
N ALA A 543 12.29 3.50 -8.32
CA ALA A 543 12.99 4.37 -7.38
C ALA A 543 14.47 4.50 -7.75
N LEU A 544 15.15 3.39 -8.07
CA LEU A 544 16.56 3.37 -8.47
C LEU A 544 16.80 4.06 -9.83
N LEU A 545 15.88 3.94 -10.80
CA LEU A 545 15.97 4.70 -12.06
C LEU A 545 15.94 6.20 -11.80
N ARG A 546 15.04 6.68 -10.95
CA ARG A 546 14.94 8.11 -10.62
C ARG A 546 16.14 8.60 -9.83
N LEU A 547 16.50 7.87 -8.75
CA LEU A 547 17.63 8.22 -7.90
C LEU A 547 18.95 8.18 -8.68
N GLY A 548 19.13 7.18 -9.57
CA GLY A 548 20.29 7.07 -10.44
C GLY A 548 20.42 8.27 -11.39
N SER A 549 19.30 8.76 -11.93
CA SER A 549 19.28 9.97 -12.77
C SER A 549 19.60 11.23 -11.97
N LEU A 550 19.06 11.38 -10.75
CA LEU A 550 19.33 12.54 -9.89
C LEU A 550 20.77 12.60 -9.38
N THR A 551 21.38 11.46 -9.10
CA THR A 551 22.72 11.36 -8.51
C THR A 551 23.83 11.16 -9.54
N GLY A 552 23.49 10.69 -10.74
CA GLY A 552 24.45 10.23 -11.74
C GLY A 552 25.11 8.88 -11.39
N THR A 553 24.51 8.12 -10.47
CA THR A 553 25.07 6.85 -9.98
C THR A 553 24.67 5.68 -10.88
N HIS A 554 25.58 5.22 -11.73
CA HIS A 554 25.32 4.11 -12.68
C HIS A 554 24.92 2.80 -12.01
N ARG A 555 25.44 2.48 -10.80
CA ARG A 555 25.07 1.28 -10.04
C ARG A 555 23.55 1.17 -9.87
N TYR A 556 22.85 2.26 -9.61
CA TYR A 556 21.41 2.23 -9.43
C TYR A 556 20.66 1.89 -10.73
N LEU A 557 21.13 2.45 -11.84
CA LEU A 557 20.54 2.16 -13.16
C LEU A 557 20.74 0.70 -13.57
N GLU A 558 21.95 0.16 -13.35
CA GLU A 558 22.27 -1.25 -13.61
C GLU A 558 21.42 -2.18 -12.75
N ARG A 559 21.26 -1.88 -11.46
CA ARG A 559 20.43 -2.68 -10.55
C ARG A 559 18.94 -2.63 -10.92
N ALA A 560 18.46 -1.49 -11.39
CA ALA A 560 17.11 -1.38 -11.92
C ALA A 560 16.92 -2.24 -13.17
N ASP A 561 17.88 -2.22 -14.10
CA ASP A 561 17.85 -3.06 -15.33
C ASP A 561 17.86 -4.57 -14.96
N ASP A 562 18.68 -4.99 -14.00
CA ASP A 562 18.73 -6.37 -13.50
C ASP A 562 17.36 -6.79 -12.91
N ILE A 563 16.73 -5.92 -12.10
CA ILE A 563 15.40 -6.16 -11.52
C ILE A 563 14.35 -6.28 -12.64
N LEU A 564 14.35 -5.38 -13.62
CA LEU A 564 13.40 -5.42 -14.73
C LEU A 564 13.57 -6.70 -15.56
N GLY A 565 14.81 -7.17 -15.75
CA GLY A 565 15.07 -8.46 -16.37
C GLY A 565 14.49 -9.64 -15.58
N LEU A 566 14.56 -9.60 -14.24
CA LEU A 566 13.97 -10.60 -13.36
C LEU A 566 12.43 -10.62 -13.46
N LEU A 567 11.80 -9.45 -13.53
CA LEU A 567 10.34 -9.30 -13.60
C LEU A 567 9.75 -9.52 -15.00
N ALA A 568 10.60 -9.58 -16.04
CA ALA A 568 10.15 -9.66 -17.41
C ALA A 568 9.26 -10.88 -17.75
N PRO A 569 9.50 -12.09 -17.22
CA PRO A 569 8.58 -13.20 -17.38
C PRO A 569 7.18 -12.91 -16.82
N LEU A 570 7.09 -12.30 -15.64
CA LEU A 570 5.82 -11.94 -15.01
C LEU A 570 5.07 -10.89 -15.83
N MET A 571 5.75 -9.82 -16.27
CA MET A 571 5.15 -8.76 -17.09
C MET A 571 4.49 -9.29 -18.37
N THR A 572 4.98 -10.42 -18.90
CA THR A 572 4.43 -11.03 -20.12
C THR A 572 3.35 -12.08 -19.86
N THR A 573 3.41 -12.78 -18.74
CA THR A 573 2.46 -13.88 -18.42
C THR A 573 1.29 -13.42 -17.55
N ALA A 574 1.52 -12.48 -16.63
CA ALA A 574 0.53 -11.93 -15.72
C ALA A 574 0.68 -10.40 -15.58
N PRO A 575 0.48 -9.62 -16.67
CA PRO A 575 0.78 -8.18 -16.68
C PRO A 575 -0.01 -7.39 -15.65
N THR A 576 -1.19 -7.86 -15.23
CA THR A 576 -2.00 -7.20 -14.20
C THR A 576 -1.40 -7.28 -12.79
N ALA A 577 -0.46 -8.20 -12.57
CA ALA A 577 0.30 -8.34 -11.33
C ALA A 577 1.71 -7.70 -11.43
N ALA A 578 1.95 -6.83 -12.41
CA ALA A 578 3.25 -6.21 -12.66
C ALA A 578 3.15 -4.73 -13.07
N GLY A 579 2.09 -4.04 -12.64
CA GLY A 579 1.80 -2.67 -13.08
C GLY A 579 2.92 -1.69 -12.76
N GLN A 580 3.49 -1.76 -11.56
CA GLN A 580 4.59 -0.89 -11.16
C GLN A 580 5.88 -1.20 -11.93
N ALA A 581 6.18 -2.50 -12.18
CA ALA A 581 7.31 -2.89 -13.02
C ALA A 581 7.15 -2.39 -14.47
N LEU A 582 5.94 -2.48 -15.04
CA LEU A 582 5.63 -1.94 -16.36
C LEU A 582 5.79 -0.41 -16.43
N ALA A 583 5.41 0.30 -15.35
CA ALA A 583 5.69 1.73 -15.24
C ALA A 583 7.19 2.05 -15.21
N ALA A 584 8.00 1.20 -14.58
CA ALA A 584 9.46 1.31 -14.61
C ALA A 584 10.05 1.01 -15.99
N VAL A 585 9.54 -0.01 -16.70
CA VAL A 585 9.92 -0.30 -18.11
C VAL A 585 9.59 0.89 -19.01
N HIS A 586 8.41 1.49 -18.86
CA HIS A 586 8.04 2.71 -19.58
C HIS A 586 9.05 3.85 -19.34
N LEU A 587 9.35 4.14 -18.05
CA LEU A 587 10.35 5.15 -17.68
C LEU A 587 11.72 4.84 -18.30
N ARG A 588 12.15 3.58 -18.25
CA ARG A 588 13.45 3.14 -18.80
C ARG A 588 13.51 3.27 -20.31
N HIS A 589 12.42 2.95 -21.02
CA HIS A 589 12.32 3.04 -22.47
C HIS A 589 12.29 4.49 -22.97
N VAL A 590 11.40 5.31 -22.38
CA VAL A 590 11.30 6.74 -22.73
C VAL A 590 12.58 7.49 -22.35
N GLY A 591 13.24 7.06 -21.28
CA GLY A 591 14.42 7.71 -20.72
C GLY A 591 14.03 8.84 -19.78
N THR A 592 14.88 9.08 -18.78
CA THR A 592 14.67 10.16 -17.81
C THR A 592 15.07 11.49 -18.43
N THR A 593 14.22 12.50 -18.28
CA THR A 593 14.55 13.90 -18.59
C THR A 593 14.95 14.59 -17.27
N GLU A 594 16.17 15.09 -17.20
CA GLU A 594 16.67 15.80 -16.02
C GLU A 594 16.44 17.31 -16.19
N VAL A 595 15.79 17.89 -15.19
CA VAL A 595 15.60 19.36 -15.13
C VAL A 595 16.36 19.91 -13.93
N VAL A 596 17.29 20.83 -14.18
CA VAL A 596 18.05 21.50 -13.12
C VAL A 596 17.68 22.98 -13.12
N VAL A 597 17.17 23.48 -11.99
CA VAL A 597 16.88 24.91 -11.80
C VAL A 597 17.88 25.48 -10.80
N THR A 598 18.71 26.40 -11.28
CA THR A 598 19.78 26.99 -10.49
C THR A 598 19.40 28.38 -9.94
N GLY A 599 19.88 28.71 -8.75
CA GLY A 599 19.55 29.95 -8.06
C GLY A 599 18.09 30.03 -7.60
N ASP A 600 17.70 31.17 -7.04
CA ASP A 600 16.32 31.40 -6.57
C ASP A 600 15.42 31.84 -7.74
N ARG A 601 14.71 30.87 -8.33
CA ARG A 601 13.86 31.06 -9.52
C ARG A 601 12.48 30.41 -9.31
N PRO A 602 11.65 30.96 -8.41
CA PRO A 602 10.30 30.43 -8.13
C PRO A 602 9.39 30.46 -9.36
N ASP A 603 9.62 31.37 -10.30
CA ASP A 603 8.90 31.47 -11.57
C ASP A 603 9.14 30.24 -12.48
N LEU A 604 10.40 29.79 -12.58
CA LEU A 604 10.75 28.58 -13.34
C LEU A 604 10.20 27.32 -12.66
N LEU A 605 10.29 27.25 -11.32
CA LEU A 605 9.71 26.13 -10.57
C LEU A 605 8.18 26.10 -10.71
N ALA A 606 7.51 27.24 -10.73
CA ALA A 606 6.07 27.33 -10.95
C ALA A 606 5.64 26.82 -12.35
N ALA A 607 6.50 26.96 -13.36
CA ALA A 607 6.24 26.42 -14.70
C ALA A 607 6.33 24.88 -14.76
N LEU A 608 7.10 24.26 -13.87
CA LEU A 608 7.22 22.81 -13.74
C LEU A 608 6.07 22.23 -12.92
N ARG A 609 5.56 22.96 -11.93
CA ARG A 609 4.42 22.58 -11.10
C ARG A 609 3.13 22.43 -11.91
N ARG A 610 2.09 21.87 -11.32
CA ARG A 610 0.76 21.65 -11.91
C ARG A 610 0.74 20.65 -13.08
N ARG A 611 1.82 19.89 -13.26
CA ARG A 611 1.92 18.86 -14.28
C ARG A 611 2.47 17.59 -13.66
N TRP A 612 1.81 16.49 -13.95
CA TRP A 612 2.39 15.18 -13.69
C TRP A 612 3.38 14.86 -14.83
N LEU A 613 4.63 14.69 -14.47
CA LEU A 613 5.74 14.46 -15.39
C LEU A 613 6.48 13.17 -14.99
N PRO A 614 5.91 11.97 -15.31
CA PRO A 614 6.39 10.69 -14.79
C PRO A 614 7.81 10.33 -15.21
N THR A 615 8.30 10.91 -16.31
CA THR A 615 9.65 10.66 -16.86
C THR A 615 10.64 11.79 -16.57
N VAL A 616 10.26 12.77 -15.74
CA VAL A 616 11.12 13.90 -15.39
C VAL A 616 11.60 13.75 -13.95
N VAL A 617 12.88 14.06 -13.72
CA VAL A 617 13.46 14.29 -12.40
C VAL A 617 13.89 15.74 -12.28
N ILE A 618 13.74 16.32 -11.08
CA ILE A 618 13.94 17.75 -10.87
C ILE A 618 14.99 17.96 -9.76
N ALA A 619 16.06 18.69 -10.09
CA ALA A 619 17.06 19.15 -9.15
C ALA A 619 16.98 20.66 -9.02
N HIS A 620 16.79 21.17 -7.81
CA HIS A 620 16.77 22.60 -7.51
C HIS A 620 17.23 22.86 -6.08
N GLY A 621 17.32 24.12 -5.65
CA GLY A 621 17.67 24.49 -4.28
C GLY A 621 19.14 24.25 -3.96
N GLU A 622 19.43 23.38 -3.00
CA GLU A 622 20.78 23.08 -2.55
C GLU A 622 21.56 22.28 -3.58
N ARG A 623 22.80 22.72 -3.87
CA ARG A 623 23.69 21.99 -4.77
C ARG A 623 24.24 20.75 -4.07
N THR A 624 24.14 19.61 -4.75
CA THR A 624 24.70 18.34 -4.31
C THR A 624 25.95 17.98 -5.11
N SER A 625 26.56 16.83 -4.79
CA SER A 625 27.70 16.27 -5.55
C SER A 625 27.30 15.69 -6.92
N SER A 626 26.01 15.70 -7.27
CA SER A 626 25.50 15.17 -8.53
C SER A 626 26.13 15.89 -9.74
N PRO A 627 26.49 15.15 -10.82
CA PRO A 627 26.96 15.72 -12.07
C PRO A 627 25.97 16.68 -12.73
N LEU A 628 24.70 16.63 -12.38
CA LEU A 628 23.66 17.53 -12.87
C LEU A 628 23.97 19.01 -12.59
N TRP A 629 24.70 19.31 -11.54
CA TRP A 629 25.09 20.67 -11.13
C TRP A 629 26.36 21.20 -11.81
N THR A 630 27.08 20.31 -12.54
CA THR A 630 28.38 20.68 -13.12
C THR A 630 28.22 21.69 -14.26
N ASN A 631 29.01 22.78 -14.25
CA ASN A 631 29.01 23.82 -15.27
C ASN A 631 27.65 24.49 -15.50
N ARG A 632 26.87 24.69 -14.43
CA ARG A 632 25.59 25.41 -14.48
C ARG A 632 25.73 26.84 -13.96
N GLU A 633 25.32 27.83 -14.79
CA GLU A 633 25.19 29.21 -14.39
C GLU A 633 23.96 29.40 -13.52
N ASP A 634 24.04 30.31 -12.54
CA ASP A 634 22.90 30.61 -11.67
C ASP A 634 21.78 31.37 -12.40
N GLY A 635 20.55 31.20 -11.93
CA GLY A 635 19.35 31.84 -12.42
C GLY A 635 18.77 31.29 -13.72
N ARG A 636 19.10 30.03 -14.06
CA ARG A 636 18.64 29.37 -15.29
C ARG A 636 18.04 27.96 -15.01
N ALA A 637 17.25 27.48 -15.95
CA ALA A 637 16.85 26.08 -16.00
C ALA A 637 17.56 25.37 -17.15
N TYR A 638 17.95 24.12 -16.89
CA TYR A 638 18.61 23.24 -17.85
C TYR A 638 17.76 21.98 -18.01
N VAL A 639 17.41 21.64 -19.25
CA VAL A 639 16.66 20.44 -19.59
C VAL A 639 17.59 19.50 -20.36
N CYS A 640 17.89 18.35 -19.79
CA CYS A 640 18.80 17.38 -20.36
C CYS A 640 18.09 16.02 -20.54
N ARG A 641 18.49 15.28 -21.56
CA ARG A 641 18.01 13.91 -21.79
C ARG A 641 19.11 13.11 -22.48
N ASN A 642 19.38 11.89 -22.00
CA ASN A 642 20.41 11.01 -22.56
C ASN A 642 21.78 11.72 -22.68
N THR A 643 22.21 12.47 -21.66
CA THR A 643 23.44 13.28 -21.61
C THR A 643 23.49 14.51 -22.53
N GLU A 644 22.48 14.73 -23.37
CA GLU A 644 22.36 15.92 -24.19
C GLU A 644 21.49 16.98 -23.51
N CYS A 645 21.98 18.21 -23.43
CA CYS A 645 21.24 19.32 -22.83
C CYS A 645 20.81 20.32 -23.89
N LEU A 646 19.57 20.79 -23.79
CA LEU A 646 19.08 21.90 -24.60
C LEU A 646 19.68 23.22 -24.13
N ALA A 647 19.49 24.29 -24.91
CA ALA A 647 19.92 25.63 -24.52
C ALA A 647 19.30 26.03 -23.16
N PRO A 648 20.06 26.67 -22.26
CA PRO A 648 19.54 27.07 -20.95
C PRO A 648 18.35 28.01 -21.07
N SER A 649 17.29 27.72 -20.34
CA SER A 649 16.08 28.53 -20.30
C SER A 649 16.18 29.63 -19.24
N SER A 650 15.86 30.87 -19.65
CA SER A 650 15.86 32.04 -18.76
C SER A 650 14.46 32.49 -18.36
N THR A 651 13.43 32.04 -19.06
CA THR A 651 12.02 32.37 -18.81
C THR A 651 11.17 31.11 -18.65
N PRO A 652 10.02 31.20 -17.99
CA PRO A 652 9.05 30.10 -17.90
C PRO A 652 8.63 29.54 -19.27
N ASP A 653 8.42 30.41 -20.27
CA ASP A 653 7.98 29.98 -21.61
C ASP A 653 9.09 29.19 -22.33
N ASP A 654 10.35 29.63 -22.23
CA ASP A 654 11.51 28.91 -22.79
C ASP A 654 11.63 27.52 -22.14
N LEU A 655 11.44 27.42 -20.82
CA LEU A 655 11.49 26.16 -20.08
C LEU A 655 10.39 25.21 -20.54
N VAL A 656 9.15 25.71 -20.68
CA VAL A 656 8.03 24.90 -21.19
C VAL A 656 8.29 24.44 -22.63
N ALA A 657 8.85 25.27 -23.47
CA ALA A 657 9.22 24.89 -24.85
C ALA A 657 10.33 23.83 -24.86
N SER A 658 11.37 23.99 -24.04
CA SER A 658 12.46 23.02 -23.88
C SER A 658 11.93 21.67 -23.38
N LEU A 659 11.02 21.66 -22.40
CA LEU A 659 10.38 20.45 -21.90
C LEU A 659 9.58 19.72 -22.99
N ARG A 660 8.76 20.46 -23.75
CA ARG A 660 8.00 19.86 -24.87
C ARG A 660 8.95 19.20 -25.87
N THR A 661 10.02 19.89 -26.25
CA THR A 661 11.03 19.33 -27.18
C THR A 661 11.66 18.07 -26.60
N ALA A 662 12.06 18.08 -25.33
CA ALA A 662 12.68 16.92 -24.69
C ALA A 662 11.72 15.73 -24.53
N LEU A 663 10.43 15.98 -24.34
CA LEU A 663 9.40 14.95 -24.19
C LEU A 663 8.78 14.48 -25.51
N GLY A 664 9.19 15.03 -26.66
CA GLY A 664 8.79 14.56 -27.99
C GLY A 664 7.47 15.14 -28.48
N GLY A 665 7.01 16.28 -27.94
CA GLY A 665 5.75 16.93 -28.27
C GLY A 665 5.89 18.35 -28.80
#